data_370fcf46debd48b8ad63aec4cffd7344
#
_entry.id   370fcf46debd48b8ad63aec4cffd7344
#
_cell.length_a   1.000
_cell.length_b   1.000
_cell.length_c   1.000
_cell.angle_alpha   90.00
_cell.angle_beta   90.00
_cell.angle_gamma   90.00
#
_symmetry.space_group_name_H-M   'P 1'
#
loop_
_entity.id
_entity.type
_entity.pdbx_description
1 polymer ?
#
loop_
_entity_poly.entity_id
_entity_poly.type
_entity_poly.pdbx_seq_one_letter_code
_entity_poly.pdbx_strand_id
1 'polypeptide(L)'
;MKKYKYQLIALFGSALMFTGCGNQNGESSSNSALASNNAEKVYVAPGEQDEFYAFMSGGYSGNLTVYGLPSGRMFKEIPVFSQFATSGYGYSEETKPMLNTSFGFVPWDDSHHPDISQSKGELDGRWIFINGNNTPRIARISLTTFETEEIIEIPNSAGNHSSSFITENTEYVVAGTRFSVPVPQRDMPINEYKANFKGALSFISVDPEHGHMDIKFQLMMPGFNYDLSHPGRDKSHGWFFFTTYNTEEANSLLEVNASQNDKDFIAAVNWKVIEEYVNNGGGELMPANYAHNVYDESTHTATSTMKKEVLTVDPLKVPGAVYFLPTPKSPHGCDVDPTGQYIIGNGKLSADLTVHSFDRMIEAIEGKKFDGEAYGIPILKFEDVLAGTVKSGGLGPLHTEFDGKGNAYTTFFISSEVVKWKLGTWEVIDRKPTFYSVGHLMIPGGNSRKPFGKYVVAMNKITKDRYLPTGPELEHSAQLYDITGDKMELIYDFPTHGEPHYAAGIPAELLAPKSKKIYRLDENKHPYAVTSPDGAKVVREGNEVHIYMSMIRSHFTPDNIEGVKVGDKVYFHITNHEQDFDVPHGFAMIGQNTSELLIMPGQTKSSVWEPKKPGVWPFYCTDFCSALHQEMQGYVRVSPADSNIELSWSLGD
;
A
#
# COMPACT_ATOMS: atom_id res chain seq x y z
N MET A 1 -35.06 58.21 -0.19
CA MET A 1 -33.88 59.03 -0.48
C MET A 1 -33.24 59.42 0.82
N LYS A 2 -32.16 58.74 1.23
CA LYS A 2 -31.28 59.22 2.29
C LYS A 2 -29.86 58.87 1.86
N LYS A 3 -29.03 59.90 1.69
CA LYS A 3 -27.62 59.86 1.35
C LYS A 3 -26.82 59.47 2.61
N TYR A 4 -25.92 58.50 2.51
CA TYR A 4 -24.89 58.28 3.51
C TYR A 4 -23.56 58.83 3.01
N LYS A 5 -22.98 59.73 3.83
CA LYS A 5 -21.63 60.30 3.67
C LYS A 5 -20.61 59.37 4.29
N TYR A 6 -19.56 59.07 3.57
CA TYR A 6 -18.36 58.48 4.14
C TYR A 6 -17.48 59.57 4.75
N GLN A 7 -17.11 59.40 6.01
CA GLN A 7 -16.04 60.18 6.64
C GLN A 7 -14.77 59.29 6.71
N LEU A 8 -13.70 59.80 6.10
CA LEU A 8 -12.33 59.34 6.29
C LEU A 8 -11.85 59.85 7.67
N ILE A 9 -11.35 58.92 8.50
CA ILE A 9 -10.57 59.28 9.70
C ILE A 9 -9.15 58.78 9.48
N ALA A 10 -8.23 59.73 9.37
CA ALA A 10 -6.80 59.51 9.43
C ALA A 10 -6.37 59.47 10.92
N LEU A 11 -5.73 58.41 11.35
CA LEU A 11 -5.09 58.36 12.66
C LEU A 11 -3.58 58.42 12.53
N PHE A 12 -3.01 59.48 13.11
CA PHE A 12 -1.59 59.72 13.31
C PHE A 12 -0.99 58.75 14.35
N GLY A 13 0.23 58.32 14.10
CA GLY A 13 1.01 57.49 15.01
C GLY A 13 1.45 58.25 16.27
N SER A 14 1.56 57.53 17.34
CA SER A 14 2.31 57.92 18.54
C SER A 14 3.15 56.75 18.99
N ALA A 15 4.46 56.91 18.86
CA ALA A 15 5.43 56.02 19.49
C ALA A 15 5.43 56.29 21.01
N LEU A 16 5.16 55.26 21.77
CA LEU A 16 5.38 55.26 23.22
C LEU A 16 6.46 54.21 23.54
N MET A 17 7.64 54.75 23.92
CA MET A 17 8.68 53.96 24.58
C MET A 17 8.20 53.62 26.00
N PHE A 18 8.12 52.35 26.31
CA PHE A 18 8.08 51.86 27.68
C PHE A 18 9.40 51.19 28.02
N THR A 19 10.19 51.91 28.80
CA THR A 19 11.27 51.35 29.62
C THR A 19 10.64 50.80 30.90
N GLY A 20 10.66 49.51 31.07
CA GLY A 20 10.25 48.85 32.31
C GLY A 20 11.22 47.73 32.62
N CYS A 21 12.18 48.00 33.53
CA CYS A 21 12.94 46.93 34.19
C CYS A 21 12.06 46.10 35.09
N GLY A 22 12.06 44.80 34.86
CA GLY A 22 11.46 43.83 35.75
C GLY A 22 12.13 42.48 35.54
N ASN A 23 13.11 42.17 36.38
CA ASN A 23 13.70 40.85 36.53
C ASN A 23 12.59 39.87 36.97
N GLN A 24 12.24 38.94 36.10
CA GLN A 24 11.72 37.65 36.55
C GLN A 24 12.41 36.56 35.73
N ASN A 25 13.31 35.86 36.39
CA ASN A 25 13.82 34.58 35.95
C ASN A 25 12.65 33.58 35.92
N GLY A 26 12.21 33.21 34.73
CA GLY A 26 11.22 32.19 34.50
C GLY A 26 11.60 31.41 33.26
N GLU A 27 11.72 30.13 33.40
CA GLU A 27 12.11 29.08 32.44
C GLU A 27 11.31 29.08 31.12
N SER A 28 11.51 30.04 30.23
CA SER A 28 10.90 30.03 28.91
C SER A 28 11.91 29.99 27.75
N SER A 29 13.21 30.00 28.04
CA SER A 29 14.25 30.03 26.99
C SER A 29 14.63 28.63 26.45
N SER A 30 14.27 27.54 27.15
CA SER A 30 14.60 26.18 26.69
C SER A 30 13.66 25.67 25.60
N ASN A 31 12.37 26.02 25.64
CA ASN A 31 11.41 25.51 24.66
C ASN A 31 11.53 26.18 23.27
N SER A 32 11.92 27.45 23.21
CA SER A 32 12.09 28.14 21.93
C SER A 32 13.37 27.72 21.20
N ALA A 33 14.44 27.42 21.93
CA ALA A 33 15.69 26.93 21.34
C ALA A 33 15.56 25.47 20.85
N LEU A 34 14.80 24.62 21.59
CA LEU A 34 14.50 23.26 21.16
C LEU A 34 13.56 23.26 19.92
N ALA A 35 12.57 24.15 19.89
CA ALA A 35 11.65 24.26 18.75
C ALA A 35 12.37 24.76 17.48
N SER A 36 13.33 25.68 17.59
CA SER A 36 14.13 26.13 16.46
C SER A 36 15.04 25.02 15.91
N ASN A 37 15.62 24.21 16.77
CA ASN A 37 16.49 23.12 16.37
C ASN A 37 15.70 21.99 15.66
N ASN A 38 14.47 21.70 16.11
CA ASN A 38 13.64 20.71 15.44
C ASN A 38 13.17 21.18 14.06
N ALA A 39 12.85 22.45 13.88
CA ALA A 39 12.52 23.01 12.58
C ALA A 39 13.68 22.87 11.57
N GLU A 40 14.92 23.07 12.03
CA GLU A 40 16.12 22.87 11.19
C GLU A 40 16.31 21.39 10.81
N LYS A 41 16.00 20.46 11.70
CA LYS A 41 16.15 19.02 11.46
C LYS A 41 15.20 18.48 10.38
N VAL A 42 14.07 19.13 10.17
CA VAL A 42 13.06 18.72 9.19
C VAL A 42 13.02 19.61 7.94
N TYR A 43 13.85 20.67 7.93
CA TYR A 43 13.90 21.57 6.80
C TYR A 43 14.61 20.93 5.60
N VAL A 44 13.91 20.86 4.49
CA VAL A 44 14.45 20.53 3.17
C VAL A 44 14.24 21.75 2.28
N ALA A 45 15.33 22.30 1.73
CA ALA A 45 15.25 23.52 0.93
C ALA A 45 14.40 23.34 -0.33
N PRO A 46 13.77 24.41 -0.84
CA PRO A 46 13.06 24.35 -2.12
C PRO A 46 14.00 23.86 -3.24
N GLY A 47 13.54 22.84 -3.99
CA GLY A 47 14.33 22.22 -5.06
C GLY A 47 15.22 21.06 -4.61
N GLU A 48 15.42 20.90 -3.30
CA GLU A 48 16.17 19.76 -2.75
C GLU A 48 15.26 18.56 -2.49
N GLN A 49 15.85 17.37 -2.51
CA GLN A 49 15.17 16.10 -2.23
C GLN A 49 15.24 15.75 -0.74
N ASP A 50 14.21 15.11 -0.24
CA ASP A 50 14.25 14.45 1.05
C ASP A 50 15.28 13.31 1.07
N GLU A 51 15.74 12.94 2.24
CA GLU A 51 16.75 11.88 2.41
C GLU A 51 16.14 10.48 2.17
N PHE A 52 14.88 10.32 2.60
CA PHE A 52 14.11 9.07 2.42
C PHE A 52 12.72 9.37 1.88
N TYR A 53 12.15 8.37 1.24
CA TYR A 53 10.72 8.32 0.93
C TYR A 53 10.04 7.22 1.73
N ALA A 54 8.91 7.57 2.35
CA ALA A 54 8.03 6.66 3.06
C ALA A 54 6.79 6.39 2.19
N PHE A 55 6.58 5.15 1.83
CA PHE A 55 5.40 4.68 1.12
C PHE A 55 4.42 4.15 2.16
N MET A 56 3.39 4.93 2.43
CA MET A 56 2.44 4.69 3.51
C MET A 56 1.09 4.25 2.94
N SER A 57 0.60 3.11 3.39
CA SER A 57 -0.75 2.66 3.03
C SER A 57 -1.80 3.57 3.66
N GLY A 58 -2.85 3.84 2.90
CA GLY A 58 -3.92 4.73 3.33
C GLY A 58 -5.15 4.01 3.91
N GLY A 59 -5.06 2.70 4.23
CA GLY A 59 -6.18 1.95 4.77
C GLY A 59 -7.42 2.08 3.87
N TYR A 60 -8.47 2.68 4.39
CA TYR A 60 -9.73 2.86 3.66
C TYR A 60 -9.64 3.70 2.37
N SER A 61 -8.52 4.42 2.12
CA SER A 61 -8.34 5.12 0.84
C SER A 61 -8.11 4.15 -0.33
N GLY A 62 -7.62 2.94 -0.02
CA GLY A 62 -7.29 1.91 -1.01
C GLY A 62 -6.03 2.18 -1.82
N ASN A 63 -5.28 3.23 -1.49
CA ASN A 63 -4.13 3.74 -2.21
C ASN A 63 -2.86 3.72 -1.37
N LEU A 64 -1.75 4.10 -1.97
CA LEU A 64 -0.44 4.22 -1.34
C LEU A 64 0.06 5.66 -1.49
N THR A 65 0.40 6.31 -0.37
CA THR A 65 0.83 7.71 -0.38
C THR A 65 2.32 7.81 -0.11
N VAL A 66 3.01 8.68 -0.85
CA VAL A 66 4.45 8.91 -0.76
C VAL A 66 4.75 10.18 0.00
N TYR A 67 5.48 10.05 1.11
CA TYR A 67 5.95 11.16 1.94
C TYR A 67 7.45 11.25 1.94
N GLY A 68 7.98 12.48 1.92
CA GLY A 68 9.41 12.73 2.13
C GLY A 68 9.77 12.73 3.61
N LEU A 69 10.93 12.23 3.95
CA LEU A 69 11.50 12.32 5.29
C LEU A 69 12.89 12.97 5.21
N PRO A 70 13.16 14.01 6.02
CA PRO A 70 12.43 14.38 7.24
C PRO A 70 11.31 15.41 7.06
N SER A 71 11.05 15.93 5.85
CA SER A 71 10.15 17.08 5.67
C SER A 71 8.65 16.79 5.96
N GLY A 72 8.22 15.53 5.88
CA GLY A 72 6.80 15.18 5.97
C GLY A 72 5.97 15.62 4.76
N ARG A 73 6.60 16.10 3.67
CA ARG A 73 5.90 16.54 2.46
C ARG A 73 5.25 15.34 1.76
N MET A 74 3.98 15.48 1.39
CA MET A 74 3.30 14.53 0.52
C MET A 74 3.67 14.81 -0.94
N PHE A 75 4.19 13.80 -1.64
CA PHE A 75 4.61 13.94 -3.04
C PHE A 75 3.62 13.36 -4.03
N LYS A 76 3.05 12.21 -3.72
CA LYS A 76 2.19 11.49 -4.65
C LYS A 76 1.25 10.56 -3.91
N GLU A 77 0.06 10.39 -4.46
CA GLU A 77 -0.82 9.27 -4.17
C GLU A 77 -0.79 8.32 -5.36
N ILE A 78 -0.47 7.06 -5.10
CA ILE A 78 -0.40 5.99 -6.10
C ILE A 78 -1.70 5.19 -5.98
N PRO A 79 -2.57 5.20 -6.99
CA PRO A 79 -3.78 4.39 -6.97
C PRO A 79 -3.45 2.91 -7.09
N VAL A 80 -4.07 2.08 -6.23
CA VAL A 80 -3.79 0.64 -6.17
C VAL A 80 -5.07 -0.17 -6.28
N PHE A 81 -5.91 -0.15 -5.23
CA PHE A 81 -7.12 -0.96 -5.16
C PHE A 81 -8.40 -0.13 -5.27
N SER A 82 -8.28 1.18 -5.37
CA SER A 82 -9.42 2.08 -5.50
C SER A 82 -9.38 2.85 -6.81
N GLN A 83 -10.56 3.12 -7.37
CA GLN A 83 -10.65 4.08 -8.46
C GLN A 83 -10.10 5.44 -8.00
N PHE A 84 -9.33 6.08 -8.86
CA PHE A 84 -8.71 7.36 -8.55
C PHE A 84 -9.05 8.39 -9.62
N ALA A 85 -9.95 9.30 -9.28
CA ALA A 85 -10.51 10.27 -10.22
C ALA A 85 -9.45 11.19 -10.84
N THR A 86 -8.46 11.59 -10.07
CA THR A 86 -7.41 12.53 -10.49
C THR A 86 -6.55 12.01 -11.66
N SER A 87 -6.35 10.69 -11.77
CA SER A 87 -5.54 10.10 -12.85
C SER A 87 -6.37 9.28 -13.86
N GLY A 88 -7.66 9.11 -13.60
CA GLY A 88 -8.52 8.22 -14.38
C GLY A 88 -8.30 6.73 -14.13
N TYR A 89 -7.48 6.36 -13.13
CA TYR A 89 -7.23 4.96 -12.80
C TYR A 89 -8.53 4.24 -12.38
N GLY A 90 -8.76 3.08 -13.00
CA GLY A 90 -9.98 2.30 -12.80
C GLY A 90 -11.22 2.87 -13.49
N TYR A 91 -11.11 4.02 -14.15
CA TYR A 91 -12.16 4.64 -14.98
C TYR A 91 -11.86 4.50 -16.48
N SER A 92 -10.60 4.71 -16.88
CA SER A 92 -10.21 4.53 -18.28
C SER A 92 -10.27 3.05 -18.68
N GLU A 93 -10.52 2.78 -19.95
CA GLU A 93 -10.57 1.41 -20.48
C GLU A 93 -9.23 0.67 -20.31
N GLU A 94 -8.11 1.42 -20.29
CA GLU A 94 -6.75 0.87 -20.12
C GLU A 94 -6.49 0.39 -18.71
N THR A 95 -7.05 1.03 -17.67
CA THR A 95 -6.74 0.73 -16.27
C THR A 95 -7.89 0.04 -15.53
N LYS A 96 -9.10 0.10 -16.07
CA LYS A 96 -10.29 -0.55 -15.49
C LYS A 96 -10.11 -2.04 -15.22
N PRO A 97 -9.45 -2.82 -16.12
CA PRO A 97 -9.20 -4.24 -15.86
C PRO A 97 -8.35 -4.54 -14.62
N MET A 98 -7.56 -3.56 -14.12
CA MET A 98 -6.76 -3.72 -12.91
C MET A 98 -7.61 -4.01 -11.66
N LEU A 99 -8.86 -3.56 -11.65
CA LEU A 99 -9.79 -3.73 -10.53
C LEU A 99 -10.77 -4.91 -10.71
N ASN A 100 -10.60 -5.73 -11.73
CA ASN A 100 -11.37 -6.95 -11.90
C ASN A 100 -10.95 -8.02 -10.90
N THR A 101 -11.94 -8.79 -10.43
CA THR A 101 -11.75 -9.90 -9.51
C THR A 101 -12.67 -11.06 -9.91
N SER A 102 -12.58 -12.18 -9.24
CA SER A 102 -13.52 -13.29 -9.39
C SER A 102 -14.97 -12.93 -8.99
N PHE A 103 -15.13 -11.86 -8.21
CA PHE A 103 -16.43 -11.28 -7.82
C PHE A 103 -16.96 -10.25 -8.84
N GLY A 104 -16.21 -9.99 -9.91
CA GLY A 104 -16.46 -8.93 -10.88
C GLY A 104 -15.59 -7.69 -10.63
N PHE A 105 -16.04 -6.52 -11.09
CA PHE A 105 -15.34 -5.25 -10.88
C PHE A 105 -15.49 -4.80 -9.43
N VAL A 106 -14.36 -4.69 -8.71
CA VAL A 106 -14.31 -4.26 -7.30
C VAL A 106 -13.52 -2.96 -7.19
N PRO A 107 -14.19 -1.80 -7.17
CA PRO A 107 -13.56 -0.48 -7.29
C PRO A 107 -13.00 0.07 -5.98
N TRP A 108 -12.92 -0.73 -4.94
CA TRP A 108 -12.38 -0.35 -3.63
C TRP A 108 -11.80 -1.56 -2.89
N ASP A 109 -10.79 -1.29 -2.07
CA ASP A 109 -10.28 -2.18 -1.04
C ASP A 109 -9.61 -1.38 0.08
N ASP A 110 -9.31 -2.04 1.17
CA ASP A 110 -8.55 -1.53 2.31
C ASP A 110 -7.06 -1.86 2.10
N SER A 111 -6.25 -0.86 1.72
CA SER A 111 -4.81 -1.04 1.48
C SER A 111 -4.03 -1.14 2.80
N HIS A 112 -3.14 -2.15 2.93
CA HIS A 112 -2.60 -2.49 4.25
C HIS A 112 -1.08 -2.43 4.37
N HIS A 113 -0.35 -3.48 4.03
CA HIS A 113 1.08 -3.62 4.34
C HIS A 113 1.93 -3.50 3.07
N PRO A 114 2.58 -2.35 2.79
CA PRO A 114 3.58 -2.25 1.74
C PRO A 114 4.92 -2.84 2.19
N ASP A 115 5.62 -3.53 1.27
CA ASP A 115 7.01 -3.94 1.45
C ASP A 115 7.81 -3.73 0.16
N ILE A 116 9.10 -3.38 0.28
CA ILE A 116 9.96 -3.00 -0.85
C ILE A 116 10.85 -4.16 -1.25
N SER A 117 10.97 -4.41 -2.55
CA SER A 117 11.82 -5.46 -3.11
C SER A 117 13.27 -5.38 -2.62
N GLN A 118 13.86 -6.56 -2.43
CA GLN A 118 15.21 -6.73 -1.92
C GLN A 118 16.03 -7.64 -2.82
N SER A 119 17.33 -7.36 -2.87
CA SER A 119 18.33 -8.23 -3.48
C SER A 119 19.46 -8.45 -2.48
N LYS A 120 19.75 -9.69 -2.12
CA LYS A 120 20.74 -10.06 -1.09
C LYS A 120 20.43 -9.43 0.28
N GLY A 121 19.15 -9.32 0.60
CA GLY A 121 18.68 -8.75 1.86
C GLY A 121 18.81 -7.22 1.96
N GLU A 122 19.10 -6.51 0.89
CA GLU A 122 19.17 -5.07 0.83
C GLU A 122 18.11 -4.50 -0.13
N LEU A 123 17.57 -3.32 0.17
CA LEU A 123 16.62 -2.64 -0.70
C LEU A 123 17.22 -2.40 -2.09
N ASP A 124 16.49 -2.73 -3.15
CA ASP A 124 16.97 -2.59 -4.52
C ASP A 124 16.24 -1.52 -5.35
N GLY A 125 15.16 -0.96 -4.81
CA GLY A 125 14.41 0.14 -5.41
C GLY A 125 13.71 -0.21 -6.72
N ARG A 126 13.32 -1.48 -6.92
CA ARG A 126 12.62 -1.91 -8.14
C ARG A 126 11.11 -1.87 -7.99
N TRP A 127 10.58 -2.50 -6.94
CA TRP A 127 9.15 -2.69 -6.75
C TRP A 127 8.71 -2.48 -5.30
N ILE A 128 7.44 -2.14 -5.14
CA ILE A 128 6.70 -2.27 -3.89
C ILE A 128 5.57 -3.27 -4.09
N PHE A 129 5.36 -4.11 -3.10
CA PHE A 129 4.22 -5.01 -3.00
C PHE A 129 3.31 -4.53 -1.88
N ILE A 130 1.99 -4.58 -2.09
CA ILE A 130 1.00 -4.19 -1.09
C ILE A 130 -0.23 -5.07 -1.20
N ASN A 131 -0.88 -5.36 -0.07
CA ASN A 131 -2.09 -6.15 -0.03
C ASN A 131 -3.36 -5.32 0.09
N GLY A 132 -4.44 -5.84 -0.50
CA GLY A 132 -5.82 -5.50 -0.18
C GLY A 132 -6.33 -6.40 0.91
N ASN A 133 -6.82 -5.83 2.01
CA ASN A 133 -7.22 -6.59 3.20
C ASN A 133 -8.64 -7.17 3.09
N ASN A 134 -9.55 -6.50 2.38
CA ASN A 134 -10.94 -6.91 2.25
C ASN A 134 -11.11 -7.97 1.14
N THR A 135 -10.77 -7.62 -0.09
CA THR A 135 -10.70 -8.59 -1.20
C THR A 135 -9.25 -9.06 -1.30
N PRO A 136 -8.97 -10.34 -1.03
CA PRO A 136 -7.58 -10.80 -0.92
C PRO A 136 -6.85 -10.64 -2.26
N ARG A 137 -6.02 -9.61 -2.35
CA ARG A 137 -5.22 -9.24 -3.53
C ARG A 137 -3.83 -8.80 -3.12
N ILE A 138 -2.86 -9.03 -3.97
CA ILE A 138 -1.52 -8.43 -3.89
C ILE A 138 -1.30 -7.59 -5.13
N ALA A 139 -0.85 -6.36 -4.95
CA ALA A 139 -0.42 -5.49 -6.03
C ALA A 139 1.11 -5.34 -6.04
N ARG A 140 1.67 -5.23 -7.24
CA ARG A 140 3.04 -4.81 -7.50
C ARG A 140 3.03 -3.42 -8.14
N ILE A 141 3.83 -2.53 -7.57
CA ILE A 141 3.99 -1.15 -8.00
C ILE A 141 5.44 -0.97 -8.46
N SER A 142 5.63 -0.39 -9.64
CA SER A 142 6.95 -0.04 -10.14
C SER A 142 7.49 1.20 -9.43
N LEU A 143 8.72 1.14 -8.93
CA LEU A 143 9.43 2.30 -8.40
C LEU A 143 10.16 3.11 -9.48
N THR A 144 10.03 2.71 -10.75
CA THR A 144 10.48 3.48 -11.91
C THR A 144 9.40 4.47 -12.38
N THR A 145 8.14 4.03 -12.41
CA THR A 145 7.00 4.82 -12.91
C THR A 145 6.09 5.35 -11.81
N PHE A 146 6.12 4.74 -10.63
CA PHE A 146 5.15 4.93 -9.54
C PHE A 146 3.72 4.62 -9.99
N GLU A 147 3.59 3.54 -10.77
CA GLU A 147 2.32 3.02 -11.27
C GLU A 147 2.11 1.58 -10.82
N THR A 148 0.85 1.21 -10.60
CA THR A 148 0.46 -0.17 -10.29
C THR A 148 0.48 -0.98 -11.57
N GLU A 149 1.39 -1.95 -11.65
CA GLU A 149 1.64 -2.74 -12.85
C GLU A 149 1.00 -4.13 -12.83
N GLU A 150 0.74 -4.67 -11.63
CA GLU A 150 0.20 -6.03 -11.53
C GLU A 150 -0.64 -6.17 -10.27
N ILE A 151 -1.79 -6.87 -10.38
CA ILE A 151 -2.64 -7.24 -9.23
C ILE A 151 -3.05 -8.69 -9.40
N ILE A 152 -2.71 -9.54 -8.41
CA ILE A 152 -3.13 -10.93 -8.36
C ILE A 152 -4.10 -11.13 -7.19
N GLU A 153 -5.25 -11.75 -7.46
CA GLU A 153 -6.22 -12.17 -6.44
C GLU A 153 -5.75 -13.48 -5.78
N ILE A 154 -5.99 -13.62 -4.49
CA ILE A 154 -5.57 -14.79 -3.70
C ILE A 154 -6.78 -15.72 -3.49
N PRO A 155 -6.82 -16.88 -4.12
CA PRO A 155 -7.90 -17.84 -3.93
C PRO A 155 -7.84 -18.52 -2.55
N ASN A 156 -8.91 -19.21 -2.16
CA ASN A 156 -9.01 -19.96 -0.90
C ASN A 156 -8.78 -19.11 0.37
N SER A 157 -9.05 -17.83 0.29
CA SER A 157 -8.86 -16.86 1.37
C SER A 157 -10.06 -15.90 1.42
N ALA A 158 -10.44 -15.47 2.61
CA ALA A 158 -11.40 -14.38 2.81
C ALA A 158 -10.72 -13.28 3.62
N GLY A 159 -10.22 -12.27 2.92
CA GLY A 159 -9.35 -11.26 3.49
C GLY A 159 -7.90 -11.72 3.57
N ASN A 160 -6.99 -10.75 3.60
CA ASN A 160 -5.56 -10.98 3.47
C ASN A 160 -4.80 -9.95 4.29
N HIS A 161 -4.64 -10.21 5.60
CA HIS A 161 -3.98 -9.28 6.52
C HIS A 161 -2.50 -9.56 6.66
N SER A 162 -2.11 -10.83 6.83
CA SER A 162 -0.73 -11.28 6.99
C SER A 162 0.03 -11.26 5.65
N SER A 163 0.27 -10.07 5.11
CA SER A 163 0.80 -9.84 3.75
C SER A 163 1.34 -8.42 3.65
N SER A 164 2.02 -8.05 2.68
CA SER A 164 2.65 -8.64 1.49
C SER A 164 4.17 -8.68 1.67
N PHE A 165 4.61 -9.27 2.76
CA PHE A 165 6.03 -9.30 3.10
C PHE A 165 6.79 -10.20 2.15
N ILE A 166 8.02 -9.80 1.84
CA ILE A 166 8.87 -10.47 0.85
C ILE A 166 10.02 -11.20 1.50
N THR A 167 10.47 -12.28 0.90
CA THR A 167 11.74 -12.92 1.25
C THR A 167 12.93 -12.04 0.88
N GLU A 168 14.07 -12.21 1.53
CA GLU A 168 15.23 -11.29 1.44
C GLU A 168 15.90 -11.17 0.06
N ASN A 169 15.50 -11.98 -0.91
CA ASN A 169 15.89 -11.83 -2.32
C ASN A 169 14.69 -11.64 -3.25
N THR A 170 13.53 -11.34 -2.68
CA THR A 170 12.27 -11.23 -3.44
C THR A 170 11.93 -12.51 -4.22
N GLU A 171 12.32 -13.69 -3.68
CA GLU A 171 11.94 -14.98 -4.27
C GLU A 171 10.42 -15.15 -4.22
N TYR A 172 9.83 -14.73 -3.10
CA TYR A 172 8.40 -14.78 -2.83
C TYR A 172 7.87 -13.51 -2.19
N VAL A 173 6.68 -13.12 -2.60
CA VAL A 173 5.75 -12.31 -1.81
C VAL A 173 4.78 -13.27 -1.14
N VAL A 174 4.54 -13.11 0.16
CA VAL A 174 3.73 -14.06 0.91
C VAL A 174 2.44 -13.44 1.40
N ALA A 175 1.35 -14.18 1.26
CA ALA A 175 0.00 -13.76 1.65
C ALA A 175 -0.63 -14.78 2.59
N GLY A 176 -1.03 -14.35 3.79
CA GLY A 176 -1.72 -15.18 4.78
C GLY A 176 -3.18 -14.79 4.96
N THR A 177 -4.05 -15.78 5.04
CA THR A 177 -5.49 -15.62 5.21
C THR A 177 -5.83 -14.90 6.52
N ARG A 178 -6.64 -13.83 6.44
CA ARG A 178 -7.22 -13.22 7.64
C ARG A 178 -8.40 -14.02 8.19
N PHE A 179 -9.34 -14.36 7.32
CA PHE A 179 -10.51 -15.17 7.70
C PHE A 179 -10.45 -16.51 6.98
N SER A 180 -10.30 -17.57 7.75
CA SER A 180 -10.32 -18.92 7.21
C SER A 180 -11.69 -19.23 6.60
N VAL A 181 -11.69 -20.00 5.52
CA VAL A 181 -12.88 -20.45 4.80
C VAL A 181 -12.81 -21.94 4.51
N PRO A 182 -13.94 -22.58 4.18
CA PRO A 182 -13.91 -23.93 3.64
C PRO A 182 -13.08 -23.99 2.36
N VAL A 183 -12.22 -25.00 2.23
CA VAL A 183 -11.40 -25.17 1.03
C VAL A 183 -11.74 -26.52 0.36
N PRO A 184 -12.18 -26.51 -0.92
CA PRO A 184 -12.55 -25.35 -1.73
C PRO A 184 -13.73 -24.57 -1.14
N GLN A 185 -13.76 -23.26 -1.38
CA GLN A 185 -14.77 -22.38 -0.79
C GLN A 185 -16.18 -22.77 -1.24
N ARG A 186 -17.05 -23.06 -0.27
CA ARG A 186 -18.43 -23.44 -0.49
C ARG A 186 -19.28 -23.20 0.76
N ASP A 187 -20.59 -23.12 0.58
CA ASP A 187 -21.53 -23.21 1.69
C ASP A 187 -21.51 -24.60 2.33
N MET A 188 -21.65 -24.68 3.65
CA MET A 188 -21.70 -25.95 4.38
C MET A 188 -22.43 -25.82 5.72
N PRO A 189 -22.96 -26.94 6.26
CA PRO A 189 -23.53 -26.95 7.60
C PRO A 189 -22.53 -26.60 8.68
N ILE A 190 -22.97 -25.88 9.72
CA ILE A 190 -22.12 -25.39 10.81
C ILE A 190 -21.35 -26.50 11.55
N ASN A 191 -21.91 -27.69 11.62
CA ASN A 191 -21.27 -28.84 12.25
C ASN A 191 -20.10 -29.44 11.44
N GLU A 192 -19.92 -28.99 10.19
CA GLU A 192 -18.82 -29.40 9.31
C GLU A 192 -17.66 -28.40 9.30
N TYR A 193 -17.78 -27.22 9.95
CA TYR A 193 -16.80 -26.13 9.90
C TYR A 193 -15.39 -26.57 10.31
N LYS A 194 -15.23 -27.17 11.47
CA LYS A 194 -13.91 -27.54 12.03
C LYS A 194 -13.07 -28.40 11.08
N ALA A 195 -13.69 -29.28 10.33
CA ALA A 195 -13.00 -30.17 9.42
C ALA A 195 -12.60 -29.52 8.10
N ASN A 196 -13.33 -28.51 7.66
CA ASN A 196 -13.23 -27.97 6.30
C ASN A 196 -12.59 -26.55 6.24
N PHE A 197 -12.60 -25.78 7.33
CA PHE A 197 -11.96 -24.47 7.35
C PHE A 197 -10.45 -24.60 7.33
N LYS A 198 -9.81 -23.88 6.42
CA LYS A 198 -8.35 -23.82 6.28
C LYS A 198 -7.89 -22.37 6.17
N GLY A 199 -6.69 -22.12 6.68
CA GLY A 199 -5.92 -20.93 6.35
C GLY A 199 -5.00 -21.23 5.17
N ALA A 200 -5.05 -20.42 4.12
CA ALA A 200 -4.15 -20.54 2.98
C ALA A 200 -2.98 -19.57 3.15
N LEU A 201 -1.75 -20.08 3.24
CA LEU A 201 -0.55 -19.28 3.14
C LEU A 201 -0.03 -19.39 1.72
N SER A 202 -0.15 -18.30 0.96
CA SER A 202 0.16 -18.25 -0.46
C SER A 202 1.59 -17.75 -0.68
N PHE A 203 2.42 -18.56 -1.32
CA PHE A 203 3.76 -18.21 -1.73
C PHE A 203 3.72 -17.84 -3.21
N ILE A 204 3.84 -16.55 -3.48
CA ILE A 204 3.75 -15.94 -4.79
C ILE A 204 5.17 -15.68 -5.27
N SER A 205 5.62 -16.46 -6.26
CA SER A 205 6.94 -16.26 -6.86
C SER A 205 7.00 -14.95 -7.63
N VAL A 206 8.14 -14.30 -7.59
CA VAL A 206 8.42 -13.06 -8.31
C VAL A 206 9.53 -13.33 -9.33
N ASP A 207 9.26 -13.03 -10.59
CA ASP A 207 10.27 -13.10 -11.64
C ASP A 207 11.40 -12.10 -11.36
N PRO A 208 12.66 -12.54 -11.27
CA PRO A 208 13.76 -11.67 -10.86
C PRO A 208 14.14 -10.59 -11.88
N GLU A 209 13.72 -10.71 -13.13
CA GLU A 209 14.02 -9.76 -14.20
C GLU A 209 12.90 -8.72 -14.37
N HIS A 210 11.65 -9.17 -14.42
CA HIS A 210 10.50 -8.32 -14.75
C HIS A 210 9.53 -8.11 -13.58
N GLY A 211 9.69 -8.86 -12.49
CA GLY A 211 8.84 -8.75 -11.30
C GLY A 211 7.47 -9.41 -11.41
N HIS A 212 7.18 -10.14 -12.49
CA HIS A 212 5.89 -10.81 -12.67
C HIS A 212 5.60 -11.80 -11.54
N MET A 213 4.38 -11.78 -11.07
CA MET A 213 3.90 -12.59 -9.96
C MET A 213 3.15 -13.84 -10.44
N ASP A 214 3.38 -14.99 -9.77
CA ASP A 214 2.55 -16.18 -9.94
C ASP A 214 2.46 -16.95 -8.64
N ILE A 215 1.28 -17.51 -8.31
CA ILE A 215 1.11 -18.32 -7.09
C ILE A 215 1.79 -19.66 -7.29
N LYS A 216 2.98 -19.80 -6.74
CA LYS A 216 3.77 -21.04 -6.85
C LYS A 216 3.09 -22.20 -6.12
N PHE A 217 2.60 -21.93 -4.91
CA PHE A 217 1.82 -22.89 -4.11
C PHE A 217 1.09 -22.18 -2.96
N GLN A 218 0.04 -22.83 -2.47
CA GLN A 218 -0.63 -22.48 -1.22
C GLN A 218 -0.44 -23.58 -0.19
N LEU A 219 0.10 -23.25 0.99
CA LEU A 219 0.18 -24.16 2.13
C LEU A 219 -1.15 -24.14 2.87
N MET A 220 -1.83 -25.30 2.96
CA MET A 220 -3.15 -25.44 3.61
C MET A 220 -3.00 -25.68 5.11
N MET A 221 -3.00 -24.60 5.84
CA MET A 221 -2.86 -24.57 7.29
C MET A 221 -4.20 -24.82 8.03
N PRO A 222 -4.17 -25.06 9.35
CA PRO A 222 -5.39 -25.04 10.16
C PRO A 222 -6.17 -23.73 10.03
N GLY A 223 -7.46 -23.77 10.32
CA GLY A 223 -8.39 -22.64 10.21
C GLY A 223 -8.18 -21.57 11.29
N PHE A 224 -7.02 -20.96 11.31
CA PHE A 224 -6.68 -19.78 12.12
C PHE A 224 -6.87 -18.49 11.33
N ASN A 225 -6.98 -17.36 12.05
CA ASN A 225 -6.66 -16.05 11.52
C ASN A 225 -5.15 -15.84 11.61
N TYR A 226 -4.52 -15.57 10.47
CA TYR A 226 -3.09 -15.25 10.39
C TYR A 226 -2.96 -13.73 10.37
N ASP A 227 -2.43 -13.13 11.46
CA ASP A 227 -2.50 -11.70 11.68
C ASP A 227 -1.34 -10.94 11.03
N LEU A 228 -0.11 -11.20 11.45
CA LEU A 228 1.08 -10.61 10.81
C LEU A 228 2.06 -11.73 10.44
N SER A 229 2.88 -11.46 9.45
CA SER A 229 3.95 -12.38 9.05
C SER A 229 5.26 -11.65 8.85
N HIS A 230 6.35 -12.40 8.90
CA HIS A 230 7.67 -11.88 8.59
C HIS A 230 8.57 -12.97 7.99
N PRO A 231 9.36 -12.64 6.95
CA PRO A 231 10.36 -13.57 6.41
C PRO A 231 11.51 -13.75 7.39
N GLY A 232 12.07 -14.95 7.41
CA GLY A 232 13.39 -15.16 7.97
C GLY A 232 14.43 -14.42 7.15
N ARG A 233 15.45 -13.90 7.83
CA ARG A 233 16.55 -13.14 7.22
C ARG A 233 17.88 -13.78 7.55
N ASP A 234 18.90 -13.54 6.73
CA ASP A 234 20.27 -14.03 6.97
C ASP A 234 20.29 -15.48 7.48
N LYS A 235 20.54 -15.67 8.77
CA LYS A 235 20.61 -16.98 9.42
C LYS A 235 19.32 -17.81 9.28
N SER A 236 18.17 -17.17 9.35
CA SER A 236 16.84 -17.80 9.24
C SER A 236 16.25 -17.75 7.82
N HIS A 237 17.02 -17.34 6.80
CA HIS A 237 16.59 -17.39 5.42
C HIS A 237 16.12 -18.82 5.03
N GLY A 238 14.95 -18.88 4.41
CA GLY A 238 14.28 -20.15 4.11
C GLY A 238 13.11 -20.46 5.03
N TRP A 239 12.94 -19.66 6.07
CA TRP A 239 11.80 -19.71 6.97
C TRP A 239 10.89 -18.48 6.79
N PHE A 240 9.63 -18.65 7.16
CA PHE A 240 8.66 -17.58 7.25
C PHE A 240 7.81 -17.76 8.51
N PHE A 241 7.53 -16.68 9.23
CA PHE A 241 6.86 -16.72 10.52
C PHE A 241 5.50 -16.02 10.42
N PHE A 242 4.46 -16.62 11.03
CA PHE A 242 3.09 -16.09 11.01
C PHE A 242 2.50 -16.16 12.40
N THR A 243 2.00 -15.04 12.91
CA THR A 243 1.20 -15.08 14.13
C THR A 243 -0.19 -15.63 13.84
N THR A 244 -0.70 -16.43 14.78
CA THR A 244 -2.05 -17.00 14.71
C THR A 244 -2.84 -16.54 15.91
N TYR A 245 -4.06 -16.13 15.71
CA TYR A 245 -5.02 -15.89 16.77
C TYR A 245 -6.40 -16.30 16.26
N ASN A 246 -7.32 -16.58 17.16
CA ASN A 246 -8.66 -16.99 16.81
C ASN A 246 -8.72 -18.22 15.87
N THR A 247 -9.68 -19.06 16.05
CA THR A 247 -9.90 -20.26 15.21
C THR A 247 -11.38 -20.46 14.94
N GLU A 248 -11.68 -21.19 13.86
CA GLU A 248 -13.07 -21.61 13.60
C GLU A 248 -13.59 -22.68 14.60
N GLU A 249 -12.73 -23.13 15.52
CA GLU A 249 -13.18 -23.90 16.69
C GLU A 249 -13.87 -23.03 17.74
N ALA A 250 -13.51 -21.75 17.81
CA ALA A 250 -14.08 -20.78 18.70
C ALA A 250 -15.39 -20.22 18.15
N ASN A 251 -16.44 -20.99 18.15
CA ASN A 251 -17.75 -20.65 17.59
C ASN A 251 -18.59 -19.68 18.46
N SER A 252 -17.95 -18.77 19.14
CA SER A 252 -18.60 -17.72 19.94
C SER A 252 -18.79 -16.44 19.11
N LEU A 253 -19.90 -15.76 19.32
CA LEU A 253 -20.18 -14.46 18.71
C LEU A 253 -19.44 -13.29 19.37
N LEU A 254 -18.82 -13.52 20.55
CA LEU A 254 -18.07 -12.50 21.27
C LEU A 254 -16.57 -12.77 21.16
N GLU A 255 -15.82 -11.77 20.71
CA GLU A 255 -14.37 -11.84 20.56
C GLU A 255 -13.67 -12.33 21.85
N VAL A 256 -14.07 -11.84 23.02
CA VAL A 256 -13.54 -12.28 24.30
C VAL A 256 -13.73 -13.78 24.52
N ASN A 257 -14.85 -14.34 24.13
CA ASN A 257 -15.11 -15.77 24.25
C ASN A 257 -14.36 -16.58 23.19
N ALA A 258 -14.25 -16.04 21.97
CA ALA A 258 -13.40 -16.61 20.93
C ALA A 258 -11.97 -16.73 21.41
N SER A 259 -11.40 -15.66 21.95
CA SER A 259 -10.04 -15.60 22.49
C SER A 259 -9.75 -16.57 23.64
N GLN A 260 -10.74 -17.15 24.29
CA GLN A 260 -10.53 -18.19 25.30
C GLN A 260 -10.17 -19.54 24.69
N ASN A 261 -10.55 -19.78 23.45
CA ASN A 261 -10.33 -21.04 22.74
C ASN A 261 -9.23 -20.92 21.68
N ASP A 262 -8.60 -19.75 21.55
CA ASP A 262 -7.55 -19.51 20.58
C ASP A 262 -6.31 -20.36 20.83
N LYS A 263 -5.61 -20.63 19.75
CA LYS A 263 -4.29 -21.22 19.72
C LYS A 263 -3.28 -20.12 19.36
N ASP A 264 -2.72 -19.48 20.38
CA ASP A 264 -1.79 -18.35 20.25
C ASP A 264 -0.38 -18.87 19.91
N PHE A 265 -0.05 -18.91 18.64
CA PHE A 265 1.23 -19.39 18.16
C PHE A 265 1.90 -18.39 17.20
N ILE A 266 3.20 -18.59 17.02
CA ILE A 266 3.90 -18.24 15.78
C ILE A 266 4.06 -19.54 15.00
N ALA A 267 3.47 -19.63 13.83
CA ALA A 267 3.71 -20.73 12.89
C ALA A 267 5.03 -20.46 12.16
N ALA A 268 6.03 -21.27 12.42
CA ALA A 268 7.31 -21.24 11.72
C ALA A 268 7.23 -22.19 10.51
N VAL A 269 7.28 -21.63 9.31
CA VAL A 269 7.13 -22.32 8.03
C VAL A 269 8.47 -22.38 7.31
N ASN A 270 9.00 -23.57 7.09
CA ASN A 270 10.19 -23.80 6.27
C ASN A 270 9.79 -23.88 4.80
N TRP A 271 9.77 -22.73 4.13
CA TRP A 271 9.32 -22.68 2.74
C TRP A 271 10.30 -23.35 1.75
N LYS A 272 11.58 -23.46 2.08
CA LYS A 272 12.56 -24.17 1.22
C LYS A 272 12.28 -25.67 1.12
N VAL A 273 11.94 -26.29 2.23
CA VAL A 273 11.55 -27.71 2.23
C VAL A 273 10.26 -27.93 1.43
N ILE A 274 9.32 -27.00 1.54
CA ILE A 274 8.06 -27.06 0.78
C ILE A 274 8.33 -26.83 -0.71
N GLU A 275 9.17 -25.86 -1.05
CA GLU A 275 9.58 -25.58 -2.44
C GLU A 275 10.27 -26.81 -3.07
N GLU A 276 11.17 -27.46 -2.33
CA GLU A 276 11.82 -28.70 -2.79
C GLU A 276 10.78 -29.81 -3.03
N TYR A 277 9.82 -29.99 -2.11
CA TYR A 277 8.74 -30.95 -2.28
C TYR A 277 7.90 -30.66 -3.54
N VAL A 278 7.54 -29.41 -3.77
CA VAL A 278 6.78 -28.97 -4.95
C VAL A 278 7.59 -29.17 -6.24
N ASN A 279 8.87 -28.79 -6.24
CA ASN A 279 9.74 -28.95 -7.40
C ASN A 279 9.98 -30.44 -7.78
N ASN A 280 9.84 -31.34 -6.81
CA ASN A 280 9.85 -32.79 -7.02
C ASN A 280 8.48 -33.39 -7.40
N GLY A 281 7.51 -32.55 -7.76
CA GLY A 281 6.18 -32.96 -8.20
C GLY A 281 5.17 -33.20 -7.07
N GLY A 282 5.47 -32.72 -5.86
CA GLY A 282 4.56 -32.76 -4.73
C GLY A 282 3.48 -31.68 -4.80
N GLY A 283 2.42 -31.85 -4.01
CA GLY A 283 1.25 -30.98 -3.99
C GLY A 283 0.10 -31.54 -4.81
N GLU A 284 -1.02 -30.84 -4.78
CA GLU A 284 -2.26 -31.19 -5.46
C GLU A 284 -2.85 -29.98 -6.15
N LEU A 285 -3.12 -30.07 -7.45
CA LEU A 285 -3.83 -29.03 -8.18
C LEU A 285 -5.29 -29.02 -7.74
N MET A 286 -5.73 -27.90 -7.22
CA MET A 286 -7.10 -27.68 -6.74
C MET A 286 -7.81 -26.68 -7.65
N PRO A 287 -9.09 -26.92 -8.01
CA PRO A 287 -9.90 -25.92 -8.70
C PRO A 287 -9.95 -24.60 -7.91
N ALA A 288 -9.73 -23.52 -8.61
CA ALA A 288 -9.77 -22.16 -8.07
C ALA A 288 -10.34 -21.22 -9.13
N ASN A 289 -10.76 -20.03 -8.73
CA ASN A 289 -11.17 -18.99 -9.65
C ASN A 289 -10.68 -17.65 -9.10
N TYR A 290 -9.66 -17.07 -9.74
CA TYR A 290 -9.07 -15.83 -9.29
C TYR A 290 -8.53 -14.99 -10.45
N ALA A 291 -8.58 -13.67 -10.29
CA ALA A 291 -8.10 -12.74 -11.31
C ALA A 291 -6.59 -12.53 -11.21
N HIS A 292 -5.95 -12.40 -12.36
CA HIS A 292 -4.59 -11.94 -12.51
C HIS A 292 -4.56 -10.82 -13.53
N ASN A 293 -4.30 -9.61 -13.06
CA ASN A 293 -4.39 -8.38 -13.84
C ASN A 293 -2.99 -7.81 -14.03
N VAL A 294 -2.62 -7.54 -15.27
CA VAL A 294 -1.29 -7.05 -15.65
C VAL A 294 -1.44 -5.84 -16.54
N TYR A 295 -0.77 -4.75 -16.18
CA TYR A 295 -0.61 -3.55 -16.99
C TYR A 295 0.69 -3.64 -17.79
N ASP A 296 0.58 -3.49 -19.10
CA ASP A 296 1.71 -3.46 -20.04
C ASP A 296 2.09 -2.01 -20.33
N GLU A 297 3.24 -1.57 -19.87
CA GLU A 297 3.76 -0.22 -20.08
C GLU A 297 3.97 0.10 -21.56
N SER A 298 4.26 -0.90 -22.40
CA SER A 298 4.52 -0.68 -23.83
C SER A 298 3.24 -0.40 -24.63
N THR A 299 2.15 -1.02 -24.25
CA THR A 299 0.82 -0.79 -24.84
C THR A 299 -0.03 0.18 -24.05
N HIS A 300 0.38 0.54 -22.82
CA HIS A 300 -0.37 1.33 -21.84
C HIS A 300 -1.75 0.75 -21.52
N THR A 301 -1.91 -0.56 -21.58
CA THR A 301 -3.20 -1.24 -21.35
C THR A 301 -3.09 -2.35 -20.33
N ALA A 302 -4.13 -2.50 -19.52
CA ALA A 302 -4.25 -3.63 -18.60
C ALA A 302 -5.04 -4.77 -19.24
N THR A 303 -4.64 -5.99 -18.90
CA THR A 303 -5.38 -7.22 -19.19
C THR A 303 -5.78 -7.90 -17.88
N SER A 304 -6.94 -8.57 -17.89
CA SER A 304 -7.42 -9.36 -16.75
C SER A 304 -7.62 -10.79 -17.20
N THR A 305 -6.93 -11.73 -16.58
CA THR A 305 -7.02 -13.16 -16.89
C THR A 305 -7.54 -13.92 -15.69
N MET A 306 -8.54 -14.79 -15.90
CA MET A 306 -9.08 -15.66 -14.86
C MET A 306 -8.31 -16.97 -14.81
N LYS A 307 -7.58 -17.22 -13.75
CA LYS A 307 -6.92 -18.49 -13.44
C LYS A 307 -7.95 -19.47 -12.87
N LYS A 308 -7.77 -20.77 -13.14
CA LYS A 308 -8.77 -21.80 -12.84
C LYS A 308 -8.32 -22.86 -11.87
N GLU A 309 -7.06 -22.85 -11.49
CA GLU A 309 -6.47 -23.83 -10.57
C GLU A 309 -5.31 -23.22 -9.80
N VAL A 310 -5.01 -23.78 -8.66
CA VAL A 310 -3.87 -23.42 -7.81
C VAL A 310 -3.27 -24.69 -7.22
N LEU A 311 -1.95 -24.74 -7.11
CA LEU A 311 -1.25 -25.83 -6.45
C LEU A 311 -1.35 -25.67 -4.94
N THR A 312 -1.84 -26.69 -4.25
CA THR A 312 -1.96 -26.72 -2.79
C THR A 312 -1.05 -27.78 -2.18
N VAL A 313 -0.55 -27.50 -0.98
CA VAL A 313 0.32 -28.38 -0.21
C VAL A 313 -0.27 -28.59 1.18
N ASP A 314 -0.44 -29.84 1.57
CA ASP A 314 -0.77 -30.22 2.94
C ASP A 314 0.54 -30.28 3.75
N PRO A 315 0.68 -29.44 4.81
CA PRO A 315 1.90 -29.42 5.61
C PRO A 315 2.22 -30.77 6.26
N LEU A 316 1.22 -31.60 6.53
CA LEU A 316 1.42 -32.93 7.13
C LEU A 316 2.06 -33.94 6.17
N LYS A 317 2.03 -33.68 4.86
CA LYS A 317 2.70 -34.48 3.85
C LYS A 317 4.18 -34.09 3.65
N VAL A 318 4.64 -33.01 4.28
CA VAL A 318 5.99 -32.47 4.11
C VAL A 318 6.69 -32.42 5.49
N PRO A 319 7.44 -33.47 5.85
CA PRO A 319 8.17 -33.48 7.13
C PRO A 319 9.10 -32.28 7.26
N GLY A 320 9.03 -31.59 8.40
CA GLY A 320 9.84 -30.41 8.65
C GLY A 320 9.31 -29.09 8.08
N ALA A 321 8.13 -29.10 7.46
CA ALA A 321 7.56 -27.91 6.84
C ALA A 321 7.08 -26.87 7.87
N VAL A 322 6.45 -27.27 8.97
CA VAL A 322 5.82 -26.36 9.91
C VAL A 322 6.01 -26.80 11.36
N TYR A 323 6.21 -25.80 12.23
CA TYR A 323 6.23 -25.95 13.68
C TYR A 323 5.50 -24.79 14.34
N PHE A 324 4.90 -25.01 15.51
CA PHE A 324 4.30 -23.96 16.30
C PHE A 324 5.19 -23.55 17.49
N LEU A 325 5.45 -22.24 17.60
CA LEU A 325 6.08 -21.63 18.74
C LEU A 325 5.00 -20.99 19.60
N PRO A 326 4.81 -21.42 20.87
CA PRO A 326 3.88 -20.76 21.77
C PRO A 326 4.26 -19.29 21.99
N THR A 327 3.28 -18.40 22.03
CA THR A 327 3.47 -16.96 22.21
C THR A 327 2.37 -16.37 23.11
N PRO A 328 2.55 -15.16 23.66
CA PRO A 328 1.54 -14.52 24.50
C PRO A 328 0.22 -14.28 23.78
N LYS A 329 -0.83 -14.15 24.57
CA LYS A 329 -2.25 -14.04 24.18
C LYS A 329 -2.53 -13.02 23.09
N SER A 330 -3.26 -13.45 22.07
CA SER A 330 -3.65 -12.65 20.91
C SER A 330 -2.46 -12.00 20.20
N PRO A 331 -1.52 -12.80 19.64
CA PRO A 331 -0.34 -12.26 19.00
C PRO A 331 -0.68 -11.45 17.75
N HIS A 332 0.12 -10.40 17.48
CA HIS A 332 0.04 -9.60 16.26
C HIS A 332 1.39 -9.61 15.52
N GLY A 333 2.42 -8.93 16.03
CA GLY A 333 3.75 -8.94 15.43
C GLY A 333 4.51 -10.26 15.59
N CYS A 334 5.26 -10.64 14.56
CA CYS A 334 6.27 -11.70 14.59
C CYS A 334 7.53 -11.26 13.84
N ASP A 335 8.07 -10.11 14.25
CA ASP A 335 9.13 -9.41 13.54
C ASP A 335 10.47 -10.14 13.70
N VAL A 336 11.28 -10.20 12.63
CA VAL A 336 12.57 -10.88 12.61
C VAL A 336 13.69 -9.85 12.57
N ASP A 337 14.66 -9.96 13.47
CA ASP A 337 15.79 -9.05 13.50
C ASP A 337 16.70 -9.17 12.24
N PRO A 338 17.48 -8.14 11.89
CA PRO A 338 18.29 -8.14 10.68
C PRO A 338 19.28 -9.30 10.53
N THR A 339 19.66 -9.95 11.65
CA THR A 339 20.56 -11.12 11.64
C THR A 339 19.81 -12.44 11.49
N GLY A 340 18.47 -12.41 11.56
CA GLY A 340 17.64 -13.60 11.54
C GLY A 340 17.72 -14.48 12.79
N GLN A 341 18.37 -13.98 13.85
CA GLN A 341 18.57 -14.73 15.10
C GLN A 341 17.36 -14.67 16.02
N TYR A 342 16.64 -13.56 16.03
CA TYR A 342 15.55 -13.33 16.97
C TYR A 342 14.22 -13.12 16.25
N ILE A 343 13.18 -13.78 16.75
CA ILE A 343 11.79 -13.63 16.33
C ILE A 343 11.01 -13.06 17.50
N ILE A 344 10.43 -11.88 17.33
CA ILE A 344 9.73 -11.13 18.37
C ILE A 344 8.23 -11.41 18.28
N GLY A 345 7.68 -12.06 19.29
CA GLY A 345 6.24 -12.31 19.41
C GLY A 345 5.55 -11.24 20.24
N ASN A 346 4.63 -10.51 19.63
CA ASN A 346 3.90 -9.39 20.25
C ASN A 346 2.45 -9.78 20.54
N GLY A 347 2.16 -10.15 21.78
CA GLY A 347 0.78 -10.46 22.21
C GLY A 347 0.00 -9.20 22.60
N LYS A 348 -1.04 -8.84 21.85
CA LYS A 348 -1.87 -7.63 22.08
C LYS A 348 -2.43 -7.52 23.51
N LEU A 349 -2.65 -8.64 24.17
CA LEU A 349 -3.17 -8.72 25.54
C LEU A 349 -2.08 -9.04 26.58
N SER A 350 -0.80 -8.92 26.22
CA SER A 350 0.37 -9.06 27.10
C SER A 350 1.05 -7.71 27.32
N ALA A 351 1.65 -7.55 28.50
CA ALA A 351 2.53 -6.42 28.80
C ALA A 351 3.99 -6.69 28.41
N ASP A 352 4.32 -7.92 28.11
CA ASP A 352 5.67 -8.38 27.84
C ASP A 352 5.81 -8.78 26.37
N LEU A 353 6.98 -8.50 25.77
CA LEU A 353 7.36 -9.03 24.47
C LEU A 353 8.11 -10.35 24.66
N THR A 354 7.76 -11.34 23.88
CA THR A 354 8.47 -12.62 23.85
C THR A 354 9.47 -12.62 22.70
N VAL A 355 10.71 -12.97 23.01
CA VAL A 355 11.77 -13.10 22.01
C VAL A 355 12.17 -14.55 21.90
N HIS A 356 11.91 -15.16 20.76
CA HIS A 356 12.35 -16.51 20.43
C HIS A 356 13.72 -16.47 19.76
N SER A 357 14.53 -17.52 19.95
CA SER A 357 15.82 -17.69 19.31
C SER A 357 15.72 -18.69 18.15
N PHE A 358 16.17 -18.30 16.98
CA PHE A 358 16.21 -19.19 15.83
C PHE A 358 17.10 -20.40 16.08
N ASP A 359 18.32 -20.23 16.61
CA ASP A 359 19.21 -21.35 16.92
C ASP A 359 18.57 -22.34 17.88
N ARG A 360 17.95 -21.85 18.95
CA ARG A 360 17.24 -22.71 19.90
C ARG A 360 16.04 -23.41 19.28
N MET A 361 15.35 -22.74 18.35
CA MET A 361 14.27 -23.35 17.58
C MET A 361 14.79 -24.55 16.78
N ILE A 362 15.90 -24.40 16.06
CA ILE A 362 16.51 -25.50 15.31
C ILE A 362 16.96 -26.61 16.24
N GLU A 363 17.66 -26.31 17.34
CA GLU A 363 18.06 -27.31 18.34
C GLU A 363 16.85 -28.05 18.93
N ALA A 364 15.74 -27.36 19.18
CA ALA A 364 14.52 -27.97 19.71
C ALA A 364 13.85 -28.90 18.66
N ILE A 365 13.86 -28.51 17.39
CA ILE A 365 13.38 -29.34 16.27
C ILE A 365 14.22 -30.60 16.14
N GLU A 366 15.54 -30.47 16.06
CA GLU A 366 16.49 -31.60 15.94
C GLU A 366 16.43 -32.55 17.16
N GLY A 367 16.32 -31.94 18.34
CA GLY A 367 16.19 -32.67 19.60
C GLY A 367 14.79 -33.22 19.89
N LYS A 368 13.81 -32.95 19.01
CA LYS A 368 12.39 -33.33 19.16
C LYS A 368 11.80 -32.88 20.50
N LYS A 369 12.14 -31.66 20.93
CA LYS A 369 11.65 -31.06 22.17
C LYS A 369 10.27 -30.45 21.97
N PHE A 370 9.27 -31.33 21.90
CA PHE A 370 7.88 -30.94 21.63
C PHE A 370 7.04 -30.98 22.92
N ASP A 371 6.07 -30.07 23.00
CA ASP A 371 5.01 -30.04 24.03
C ASP A 371 3.68 -30.44 23.40
N GLY A 372 3.66 -31.61 22.75
CA GLY A 372 2.52 -32.13 22.03
C GLY A 372 2.41 -31.62 20.60
N GLU A 373 1.20 -31.61 20.08
CA GLU A 373 0.85 -31.17 18.74
C GLU A 373 -0.52 -30.50 18.69
N ALA A 374 -0.73 -29.65 17.70
CA ALA A 374 -2.03 -29.12 17.33
C ALA A 374 -2.26 -29.35 15.84
N TYR A 375 -3.40 -29.97 15.48
CA TYR A 375 -3.73 -30.32 14.08
C TYR A 375 -2.67 -31.20 13.37
N GLY A 376 -1.95 -32.03 14.15
CA GLY A 376 -0.85 -32.84 13.61
C GLY A 376 0.48 -32.09 13.42
N ILE A 377 0.53 -30.79 13.76
CA ILE A 377 1.73 -29.96 13.68
C ILE A 377 2.39 -29.91 15.08
N PRO A 378 3.70 -30.23 15.20
CA PRO A 378 4.40 -30.22 16.48
C PRO A 378 4.44 -28.83 17.11
N ILE A 379 4.21 -28.75 18.43
CA ILE A 379 4.36 -27.55 19.25
C ILE A 379 5.73 -27.65 19.94
N LEU A 380 6.60 -26.65 19.73
CA LEU A 380 7.89 -26.57 20.41
C LEU A 380 7.71 -26.16 21.87
N LYS A 381 8.54 -26.67 22.76
CA LYS A 381 8.52 -26.26 24.16
C LYS A 381 8.94 -24.81 24.31
N PHE A 382 8.10 -24.02 24.99
CA PHE A 382 8.30 -22.57 25.13
C PHE A 382 9.68 -22.22 25.71
N GLU A 383 10.08 -22.87 26.80
CA GLU A 383 11.35 -22.63 27.49
C GLU A 383 12.59 -23.03 26.64
N ASP A 384 12.43 -23.98 25.73
CA ASP A 384 13.53 -24.42 24.87
C ASP A 384 13.77 -23.46 23.68
N VAL A 385 12.77 -22.68 23.28
CA VAL A 385 12.88 -21.72 22.16
C VAL A 385 13.01 -20.26 22.61
N LEU A 386 12.73 -19.95 23.88
CA LEU A 386 12.76 -18.62 24.43
C LEU A 386 14.19 -18.07 24.57
N ALA A 387 14.52 -16.97 23.90
CA ALA A 387 15.74 -16.20 24.11
C ALA A 387 15.64 -15.26 25.30
N GLY A 388 14.48 -14.64 25.48
CA GLY A 388 14.21 -13.74 26.59
C GLY A 388 12.87 -13.05 26.51
N THR A 389 12.63 -12.15 27.44
CA THR A 389 11.40 -11.38 27.55
C THR A 389 11.73 -9.92 27.81
N VAL A 390 11.12 -9.01 27.04
CA VAL A 390 11.23 -7.58 27.28
C VAL A 390 10.12 -7.16 28.22
N LYS A 391 10.49 -6.74 29.43
CA LYS A 391 9.57 -6.23 30.46
C LYS A 391 9.28 -4.76 30.19
N SER A 392 8.40 -4.49 29.22
CA SER A 392 8.15 -3.12 28.78
C SER A 392 7.31 -2.30 29.75
N GLY A 393 6.37 -2.94 30.46
CA GLY A 393 5.38 -2.25 31.29
C GLY A 393 4.30 -1.50 30.49
N GLY A 394 4.33 -1.54 29.16
CA GLY A 394 3.28 -1.05 28.29
C GLY A 394 2.24 -2.12 27.98
N LEU A 395 1.14 -1.75 27.34
CA LEU A 395 0.05 -2.66 26.95
C LEU A 395 -0.24 -2.57 25.45
N GLY A 396 -0.55 -3.72 24.86
CA GLY A 396 -0.92 -3.82 23.45
C GLY A 396 0.25 -3.67 22.49
N PRO A 397 1.35 -4.44 22.66
CA PRO A 397 2.43 -4.44 21.69
C PRO A 397 1.93 -4.94 20.34
N LEU A 398 2.30 -4.23 19.24
CA LEU A 398 1.88 -4.58 17.90
C LEU A 398 3.04 -4.99 17.00
N HIS A 399 3.95 -4.08 16.67
CA HIS A 399 4.96 -4.25 15.65
C HIS A 399 6.32 -3.76 16.13
N THR A 400 7.39 -4.42 15.69
CA THR A 400 8.77 -4.11 16.06
C THR A 400 9.63 -3.88 14.84
N GLU A 401 10.40 -2.79 14.84
CA GLU A 401 11.38 -2.45 13.80
C GLU A 401 12.78 -2.31 14.42
N PHE A 402 13.81 -2.38 13.58
CA PHE A 402 15.21 -2.44 14.01
C PHE A 402 16.04 -1.31 13.38
N ASP A 403 17.02 -0.77 14.15
CA ASP A 403 17.87 0.31 13.68
C ASP A 403 19.21 -0.15 13.06
N GLY A 404 19.47 -1.44 13.01
CA GLY A 404 20.76 -1.97 12.57
C GLY A 404 21.94 -1.74 13.53
N LYS A 405 21.69 -1.09 14.69
CA LYS A 405 22.68 -0.77 15.73
C LYS A 405 22.49 -1.61 17.00
N GLY A 406 21.66 -2.65 16.89
CA GLY A 406 21.31 -3.55 17.99
C GLY A 406 20.22 -3.04 18.92
N ASN A 407 19.44 -2.06 18.49
CA ASN A 407 18.22 -1.66 19.17
C ASN A 407 16.99 -2.05 18.36
N ALA A 408 15.90 -2.29 19.07
CA ALA A 408 14.59 -2.53 18.53
C ALA A 408 13.60 -1.50 19.08
N TYR A 409 12.56 -1.23 18.31
CA TYR A 409 11.52 -0.25 18.61
C TYR A 409 10.17 -0.92 18.43
N THR A 410 9.33 -0.85 19.46
CA THR A 410 8.02 -1.51 19.45
C THR A 410 6.92 -0.51 19.76
N THR A 411 5.83 -0.53 18.98
CA THR A 411 4.63 0.24 19.27
C THR A 411 3.72 -0.49 20.24
N PHE A 412 3.08 0.27 21.14
CA PHE A 412 2.11 -0.21 22.11
C PHE A 412 0.78 0.52 21.92
N PHE A 413 -0.17 -0.14 21.27
CA PHE A 413 -1.45 0.44 20.86
C PHE A 413 -2.29 0.94 22.04
N ILE A 414 -2.43 0.12 23.10
CA ILE A 414 -3.26 0.47 24.28
C ILE A 414 -2.59 1.58 25.08
N SER A 415 -1.28 1.48 25.32
CA SER A 415 -0.53 2.49 26.06
C SER A 415 -0.22 3.75 25.25
N SER A 416 -0.40 3.71 23.92
CA SER A 416 -0.10 4.81 22.99
C SER A 416 1.34 5.32 23.12
N GLU A 417 2.30 4.44 22.91
CA GLU A 417 3.73 4.75 23.04
C GLU A 417 4.61 3.94 22.09
N VAL A 418 5.81 4.43 21.83
CA VAL A 418 6.92 3.69 21.21
C VAL A 418 7.97 3.43 22.29
N VAL A 419 8.45 2.20 22.38
CA VAL A 419 9.48 1.76 23.34
C VAL A 419 10.72 1.31 22.58
N LYS A 420 11.87 1.93 22.89
CA LYS A 420 13.21 1.52 22.44
C LYS A 420 13.80 0.54 23.45
N TRP A 421 14.30 -0.59 22.99
CA TRP A 421 14.92 -1.61 23.83
C TRP A 421 16.11 -2.27 23.12
N LYS A 422 16.97 -2.94 23.90
CA LYS A 422 18.24 -3.50 23.42
C LYS A 422 18.11 -4.98 23.11
N LEU A 423 18.51 -5.39 21.89
CA LEU A 423 18.66 -6.80 21.51
C LEU A 423 19.73 -7.49 22.36
N GLY A 424 19.46 -8.72 22.77
CA GLY A 424 20.37 -9.56 23.56
C GLY A 424 20.31 -9.33 25.07
N THR A 425 20.09 -8.11 25.54
CA THR A 425 19.88 -7.81 26.99
C THR A 425 18.43 -7.65 27.37
N TRP A 426 17.56 -7.35 26.39
CA TRP A 426 16.11 -7.13 26.55
C TRP A 426 15.77 -5.92 27.44
N GLU A 427 16.74 -5.04 27.66
CA GLU A 427 16.59 -3.86 28.48
C GLU A 427 15.85 -2.76 27.74
N VAL A 428 14.86 -2.13 28.41
CA VAL A 428 14.19 -0.93 27.90
C VAL A 428 15.11 0.27 28.10
N ILE A 429 15.42 0.97 26.99
CA ILE A 429 16.35 2.12 26.95
C ILE A 429 15.58 3.44 27.04
N ASP A 430 14.48 3.55 26.29
CA ASP A 430 13.69 4.79 26.22
C ASP A 430 12.23 4.47 25.86
N ARG A 431 11.34 5.40 26.16
CA ARG A 431 9.95 5.37 25.73
C ARG A 431 9.43 6.76 25.44
N LYS A 432 8.56 6.86 24.43
CA LYS A 432 7.91 8.12 24.06
C LYS A 432 6.42 7.91 23.87
N PRO A 433 5.59 8.78 24.47
CA PRO A 433 4.17 8.77 24.21
C PRO A 433 3.93 9.15 22.74
N THR A 434 2.99 8.49 22.12
CA THR A 434 2.41 8.87 20.83
C THR A 434 1.09 9.61 21.05
N PHE A 435 0.48 10.11 19.97
CA PHE A 435 -0.74 10.87 20.15
C PHE A 435 -1.88 10.00 20.65
N TYR A 436 -2.35 9.04 19.87
CA TYR A 436 -3.32 8.07 20.37
C TYR A 436 -3.42 6.87 19.44
N SER A 437 -3.62 5.69 20.04
CA SER A 437 -3.80 4.43 19.32
C SER A 437 -2.78 4.27 18.18
N VAL A 438 -1.49 4.35 18.51
CA VAL A 438 -0.42 4.09 17.56
C VAL A 438 -0.55 2.67 17.01
N GLY A 439 -0.56 2.56 15.68
CA GLY A 439 -0.55 1.26 15.00
C GLY A 439 0.87 0.75 14.80
N HIS A 440 1.23 0.58 13.55
CA HIS A 440 2.58 0.18 13.18
C HIS A 440 3.58 1.34 13.28
N LEU A 441 4.86 1.00 13.14
CA LEU A 441 5.94 1.96 12.97
C LEU A 441 6.77 1.54 11.75
N MET A 442 7.63 2.45 11.30
CA MET A 442 8.56 2.21 10.20
C MET A 442 9.90 2.85 10.51
N ILE A 443 10.97 2.11 10.26
CA ILE A 443 12.33 2.61 10.11
C ILE A 443 12.71 2.44 8.64
N PRO A 444 13.27 3.46 7.94
CA PRO A 444 13.70 3.26 6.56
C PRO A 444 14.60 2.03 6.42
N GLY A 445 14.20 1.10 5.56
CA GLY A 445 14.88 -0.20 5.40
C GLY A 445 14.76 -1.15 6.58
N GLY A 446 13.85 -0.92 7.53
CA GLY A 446 13.68 -1.73 8.73
C GLY A 446 13.40 -3.21 8.45
N ASN A 447 12.72 -3.48 7.34
CA ASN A 447 12.46 -4.84 6.84
C ASN A 447 13.62 -5.45 6.02
N SER A 448 14.83 -4.88 6.08
CA SER A 448 16.01 -5.39 5.37
C SER A 448 17.12 -5.83 6.33
N ARG A 449 18.18 -6.45 5.80
CA ARG A 449 19.38 -6.77 6.58
C ARG A 449 20.20 -5.53 6.97
N LYS A 450 19.94 -4.37 6.32
CA LYS A 450 20.64 -3.10 6.53
C LYS A 450 19.67 -1.95 6.78
N PRO A 451 19.03 -1.88 7.94
CA PRO A 451 18.21 -0.74 8.31
C PRO A 451 19.01 0.57 8.33
N PHE A 452 18.35 1.65 7.92
CA PHE A 452 18.90 3.02 7.97
C PHE A 452 18.50 3.70 9.28
N GLY A 453 18.99 3.27 10.40
CA GLY A 453 18.61 3.67 11.76
C GLY A 453 18.80 5.15 12.08
N LYS A 454 18.04 6.04 11.43
CA LYS A 454 18.03 7.49 11.63
C LYS A 454 16.69 8.01 12.11
N TYR A 455 15.60 7.46 11.61
CA TYR A 455 14.23 7.88 11.94
C TYR A 455 13.34 6.69 12.29
N VAL A 456 12.43 6.92 13.23
CA VAL A 456 11.23 6.10 13.43
C VAL A 456 10.03 6.94 13.04
N VAL A 457 9.15 6.39 12.23
CA VAL A 457 7.83 6.96 11.93
C VAL A 457 6.79 6.13 12.68
N ALA A 458 6.11 6.73 13.64
CA ALA A 458 5.00 6.12 14.35
C ALA A 458 3.67 6.55 13.72
N MET A 459 2.85 5.60 13.31
CA MET A 459 1.59 5.84 12.60
C MET A 459 0.42 5.79 13.56
N ASN A 460 -0.22 6.94 13.80
CA ASN A 460 -1.33 7.07 14.73
C ASN A 460 -2.66 6.84 14.00
N LYS A 461 -3.39 5.80 14.40
CA LYS A 461 -4.68 5.45 13.81
C LYS A 461 -5.81 6.37 14.28
N ILE A 462 -5.68 6.95 15.47
CA ILE A 462 -6.62 7.91 16.03
C ILE A 462 -5.82 9.03 16.70
N THR A 463 -6.13 10.29 16.35
CA THR A 463 -5.49 11.45 16.99
C THR A 463 -6.56 12.23 17.75
N LYS A 464 -6.74 11.90 19.01
CA LYS A 464 -7.79 12.45 19.84
C LYS A 464 -7.67 13.97 19.99
N ASP A 465 -8.77 14.67 19.74
CA ASP A 465 -8.94 16.13 19.95
C ASP A 465 -7.92 17.02 19.22
N ARG A 466 -7.16 16.45 18.25
CA ARG A 466 -6.06 17.18 17.61
C ARG A 466 -6.54 18.17 16.53
N TYR A 467 -7.45 17.74 15.68
CA TYR A 467 -7.89 18.51 14.51
C TYR A 467 -9.37 18.93 14.61
N LEU A 468 -9.81 19.35 15.78
CA LEU A 468 -11.16 19.83 15.96
C LEU A 468 -11.43 21.09 15.10
N PRO A 469 -12.56 21.18 14.42
CA PRO A 469 -13.73 20.28 14.43
C PRO A 469 -13.75 19.26 13.28
N THR A 470 -12.60 18.79 12.80
CA THR A 470 -12.53 17.82 11.72
C THR A 470 -13.08 16.45 12.15
N GLY A 471 -13.50 15.67 11.16
CA GLY A 471 -13.95 14.31 11.38
C GLY A 471 -12.82 13.31 11.46
N PRO A 472 -13.13 12.00 11.67
CA PRO A 472 -12.13 10.95 11.80
C PRO A 472 -11.17 10.82 10.61
N GLU A 473 -11.61 11.17 9.42
CA GLU A 473 -10.83 11.06 8.18
C GLU A 473 -9.60 11.98 8.15
N LEU A 474 -9.59 13.03 8.96
CA LEU A 474 -8.50 14.00 9.02
C LEU A 474 -7.77 14.01 10.37
N GLU A 475 -8.10 13.09 11.25
CA GLU A 475 -7.46 12.98 12.58
C GLU A 475 -6.19 12.13 12.58
N HIS A 476 -5.94 11.38 11.52
CA HIS A 476 -4.79 10.51 11.40
C HIS A 476 -3.50 11.30 11.19
N SER A 477 -2.41 10.80 11.76
CA SER A 477 -1.11 11.46 11.66
C SER A 477 0.05 10.46 11.75
N ALA A 478 1.22 10.90 11.30
CA ALA A 478 2.48 10.23 11.54
C ALA A 478 3.40 11.12 12.39
N GLN A 479 4.07 10.52 13.38
CA GLN A 479 5.04 11.18 14.22
C GLN A 479 6.44 10.72 13.85
N LEU A 480 7.34 11.68 13.56
CA LEU A 480 8.72 11.43 13.18
C LEU A 480 9.65 11.61 14.39
N TYR A 481 10.36 10.56 14.74
CA TYR A 481 11.35 10.54 15.80
C TYR A 481 12.76 10.41 15.20
N ASP A 482 13.68 11.30 15.62
CA ASP A 482 15.12 11.14 15.43
C ASP A 482 15.63 10.09 16.43
N ILE A 483 16.32 9.06 15.93
CA ILE A 483 16.89 7.97 16.71
C ILE A 483 18.42 7.87 16.59
N THR A 484 19.05 8.93 16.12
CA THR A 484 20.52 8.98 15.98
C THR A 484 21.22 9.05 17.34
N GLY A 485 20.55 9.59 18.36
CA GLY A 485 21.03 9.66 19.74
C GLY A 485 20.66 8.45 20.58
N ASP A 486 21.07 8.50 21.87
CA ASP A 486 20.74 7.44 22.84
C ASP A 486 19.23 7.35 23.08
N LYS A 487 18.56 8.49 23.09
CA LYS A 487 17.11 8.60 23.27
C LYS A 487 16.40 9.01 21.99
N MET A 488 15.15 8.61 21.84
CA MET A 488 14.27 9.07 20.76
C MET A 488 13.90 10.54 21.00
N GLU A 489 13.90 11.35 19.95
CA GLU A 489 13.45 12.74 19.97
C GLU A 489 12.32 12.94 18.96
N LEU A 490 11.13 13.35 19.42
CA LEU A 490 10.05 13.74 18.53
C LEU A 490 10.43 15.06 17.85
N ILE A 491 10.62 15.03 16.53
CA ILE A 491 11.05 16.20 15.77
C ILE A 491 9.95 16.79 14.90
N TYR A 492 8.97 15.98 14.51
CA TYR A 492 7.87 16.43 13.67
C TYR A 492 6.64 15.54 13.79
N ASP A 493 5.49 16.08 13.48
CA ASP A 493 4.27 15.34 13.22
C ASP A 493 3.51 15.97 12.04
N PHE A 494 2.90 15.13 11.24
CA PHE A 494 2.18 15.55 10.03
C PHE A 494 0.92 14.75 9.82
N PRO A 495 -0.15 15.38 9.26
CA PRO A 495 -1.36 14.67 8.90
C PRO A 495 -1.09 13.69 7.76
N THR A 496 -1.80 12.57 7.75
CA THR A 496 -1.70 11.56 6.70
C THR A 496 -2.96 11.54 5.85
N HIS A 497 -2.82 11.09 4.61
CA HIS A 497 -3.95 10.84 3.72
C HIS A 497 -4.45 9.40 3.93
N GLY A 498 -5.69 9.27 4.39
CA GLY A 498 -6.24 8.00 4.82
C GLY A 498 -5.69 7.53 6.18
N GLU A 499 -6.08 6.34 6.61
CA GLU A 499 -5.57 5.72 7.83
C GLU A 499 -4.15 5.19 7.58
N PRO A 500 -3.12 5.69 8.29
CA PRO A 500 -1.75 5.22 8.10
C PRO A 500 -1.60 3.85 8.75
N HIS A 501 -1.80 2.77 7.96
CA HIS A 501 -1.78 1.43 8.51
C HIS A 501 -0.35 0.92 8.68
N TYR A 502 0.42 0.91 7.60
CA TYR A 502 1.81 0.50 7.57
C TYR A 502 2.60 1.37 6.58
N ALA A 503 3.93 1.36 6.67
CA ALA A 503 4.78 2.06 5.71
C ALA A 503 6.06 1.28 5.44
N ALA A 504 6.61 1.46 4.24
CA ALA A 504 7.95 1.02 3.86
C ALA A 504 8.79 2.23 3.45
N GLY A 505 10.03 2.31 3.94
CA GLY A 505 10.90 3.46 3.73
C GLY A 505 12.17 3.11 2.95
N ILE A 506 12.58 3.98 2.02
CA ILE A 506 13.74 3.79 1.14
C ILE A 506 14.55 5.08 1.00
N PRO A 507 15.88 5.02 0.89
CA PRO A 507 16.70 6.18 0.54
C PRO A 507 16.32 6.77 -0.83
N ALA A 508 16.23 8.09 -0.92
CA ALA A 508 15.90 8.78 -2.16
C ALA A 508 16.88 8.46 -3.31
N GLU A 509 18.15 8.26 -2.98
CA GLU A 509 19.20 7.93 -3.96
C GLU A 509 18.95 6.63 -4.74
N LEU A 510 18.18 5.69 -4.19
CA LEU A 510 17.81 4.46 -4.88
C LEU A 510 16.68 4.66 -5.89
N LEU A 511 15.94 5.77 -5.82
CA LEU A 511 14.78 6.06 -6.68
C LEU A 511 15.07 7.09 -7.76
N ALA A 512 15.76 8.18 -7.43
CA ALA A 512 15.93 9.35 -8.28
C ALA A 512 16.44 9.06 -9.70
N PRO A 513 17.37 8.11 -9.94
CA PRO A 513 17.85 7.82 -11.30
C PRO A 513 16.88 7.01 -12.17
N LYS A 514 15.80 6.49 -11.59
CA LYS A 514 14.94 5.49 -12.24
C LYS A 514 13.58 6.02 -12.68
N SER A 515 13.13 7.17 -12.14
CA SER A 515 11.81 7.71 -12.42
C SER A 515 11.63 8.08 -13.89
N LYS A 516 10.56 7.59 -14.51
CA LYS A 516 10.20 7.87 -15.89
C LYS A 516 8.84 8.59 -15.94
N LYS A 517 8.79 9.72 -16.63
CA LYS A 517 7.58 10.55 -16.73
C LYS A 517 7.20 10.93 -18.16
N ILE A 518 8.14 10.81 -19.07
CA ILE A 518 7.95 11.07 -20.50
C ILE A 518 8.15 9.76 -21.23
N TYR A 519 7.15 9.34 -21.97
CA TYR A 519 7.18 8.15 -22.81
C TYR A 519 7.43 8.59 -24.24
N ARG A 520 8.23 7.84 -24.97
CA ARG A 520 8.50 8.16 -26.37
C ARG A 520 7.28 7.83 -27.22
N LEU A 521 6.82 8.79 -27.99
CA LEU A 521 5.64 8.64 -28.85
C LEU A 521 5.81 7.55 -29.91
N ASP A 522 7.04 7.36 -30.42
CA ASP A 522 7.39 6.31 -31.39
C ASP A 522 7.48 4.89 -30.75
N GLU A 523 7.56 4.80 -29.43
CA GLU A 523 7.53 3.55 -28.68
C GLU A 523 6.11 3.17 -28.20
N ASN A 524 5.13 4.07 -28.34
CA ASN A 524 3.75 3.83 -27.94
C ASN A 524 3.10 2.77 -28.85
N LYS A 525 2.85 1.58 -28.31
CA LYS A 525 2.21 0.45 -29.01
C LYS A 525 0.73 0.29 -28.65
N HIS A 526 0.11 1.31 -28.05
CA HIS A 526 -1.31 1.28 -27.77
C HIS A 526 -2.12 1.08 -29.07
N PRO A 527 -3.11 0.18 -29.12
CA PRO A 527 -3.83 -0.17 -30.35
C PRO A 527 -4.55 1.02 -30.99
N TYR A 528 -4.85 2.05 -30.23
CA TYR A 528 -5.53 3.27 -30.68
C TYR A 528 -4.65 4.52 -30.64
N ALA A 529 -3.33 4.36 -30.54
CA ALA A 529 -2.42 5.50 -30.48
C ALA A 529 -2.48 6.33 -31.76
N VAL A 530 -2.53 7.66 -31.58
CA VAL A 530 -2.35 8.65 -32.64
C VAL A 530 -0.93 9.17 -32.52
N THR A 531 0.00 8.64 -33.34
CA THR A 531 1.42 8.96 -33.24
C THR A 531 1.84 10.14 -34.11
N SER A 532 0.93 10.65 -34.95
CA SER A 532 1.11 11.89 -35.71
C SER A 532 -0.23 12.66 -35.77
N PRO A 533 -0.22 13.99 -35.93
CA PRO A 533 -1.46 14.78 -36.04
C PRO A 533 -2.36 14.32 -37.20
N ASP A 534 -1.78 13.89 -38.31
CA ASP A 534 -2.51 13.38 -39.48
C ASP A 534 -3.25 12.05 -39.21
N GLY A 535 -2.93 11.36 -38.12
CA GLY A 535 -3.60 10.14 -37.67
C GLY A 535 -4.94 10.39 -36.98
N ALA A 536 -5.24 11.63 -36.62
CA ALA A 536 -6.50 12.01 -35.99
C ALA A 536 -7.68 11.77 -36.93
N LYS A 537 -8.73 11.11 -36.45
CA LYS A 537 -9.90 10.75 -37.25
C LYS A 537 -11.10 10.41 -36.37
N VAL A 538 -12.26 10.39 -36.98
CA VAL A 538 -13.49 9.89 -36.35
C VAL A 538 -14.11 8.83 -37.24
N VAL A 539 -14.44 7.67 -36.68
CA VAL A 539 -14.95 6.51 -37.41
C VAL A 539 -16.22 6.00 -36.74
N ARG A 540 -17.21 5.63 -37.51
CA ARG A 540 -18.43 4.98 -37.03
C ARG A 540 -18.45 3.50 -37.41
N GLU A 541 -18.70 2.64 -36.45
CA GLU A 541 -18.88 1.19 -36.61
C GLU A 541 -20.22 0.78 -35.97
N GLY A 542 -21.28 0.79 -36.77
CA GLY A 542 -22.63 0.57 -36.26
C GLY A 542 -23.11 1.71 -35.36
N ASN A 543 -23.34 1.41 -34.08
CA ASN A 543 -23.68 2.39 -33.05
C ASN A 543 -22.46 2.83 -32.20
N GLU A 544 -21.25 2.35 -32.54
CA GLU A 544 -20.03 2.79 -31.90
C GLU A 544 -19.37 3.88 -32.75
N VAL A 545 -18.88 4.93 -32.06
CA VAL A 545 -18.14 6.04 -32.66
C VAL A 545 -16.79 6.12 -31.99
N HIS A 546 -15.73 5.93 -32.76
CA HIS A 546 -14.36 5.99 -32.30
C HIS A 546 -13.72 7.31 -32.72
N ILE A 547 -13.27 8.10 -31.76
CA ILE A 547 -12.60 9.39 -31.93
C ILE A 547 -11.12 9.17 -31.60
N TYR A 548 -10.27 9.14 -32.62
CA TYR A 548 -8.82 9.07 -32.49
C TYR A 548 -8.28 10.48 -32.41
N MET A 549 -7.80 10.88 -31.24
CA MET A 549 -7.48 12.25 -30.91
C MET A 549 -6.03 12.40 -30.48
N SER A 550 -5.35 13.41 -30.99
CA SER A 550 -4.10 13.90 -30.41
C SER A 550 -4.35 15.13 -29.54
N MET A 551 -3.48 15.34 -28.58
CA MET A 551 -3.44 16.56 -27.78
C MET A 551 -2.01 17.03 -27.55
N ILE A 552 -1.84 18.34 -27.60
CA ILE A 552 -0.60 19.07 -27.36
C ILE A 552 -0.98 20.45 -26.85
N ARG A 553 -0.09 21.18 -26.20
CA ARG A 553 -0.36 22.58 -25.77
C ARG A 553 -0.76 23.45 -26.95
N SER A 554 -1.88 24.05 -26.99
CA SER A 554 -3.09 24.14 -26.18
C SER A 554 -4.28 23.64 -27.01
N HIS A 555 -4.15 22.44 -27.57
CA HIS A 555 -4.97 22.04 -28.70
C HIS A 555 -5.36 20.54 -28.63
N PHE A 556 -6.60 20.27 -29.05
CA PHE A 556 -7.08 18.91 -29.36
C PHE A 556 -7.29 18.79 -30.87
N THR A 557 -6.96 17.63 -31.41
CA THR A 557 -7.22 17.31 -32.84
C THR A 557 -7.86 15.92 -32.96
N PRO A 558 -9.14 15.78 -33.39
CA PRO A 558 -10.05 16.84 -33.79
C PRO A 558 -10.64 17.61 -32.62
N ASP A 559 -11.05 18.86 -32.82
CA ASP A 559 -11.65 19.72 -31.82
C ASP A 559 -13.16 19.93 -31.97
N ASN A 560 -13.71 19.68 -33.16
CA ASN A 560 -15.14 19.79 -33.48
C ASN A 560 -15.64 18.53 -34.19
N ILE A 561 -16.66 17.91 -33.63
CA ILE A 561 -17.20 16.62 -34.10
C ILE A 561 -18.70 16.75 -34.27
N GLU A 562 -19.24 16.35 -35.40
CA GLU A 562 -20.66 16.37 -35.74
C GLU A 562 -21.14 14.98 -36.20
N GLY A 563 -22.44 14.72 -36.08
CA GLY A 563 -23.05 13.46 -36.52
C GLY A 563 -23.07 12.34 -35.50
N VAL A 564 -22.61 12.58 -34.27
CA VAL A 564 -22.85 11.70 -33.13
C VAL A 564 -24.35 11.73 -32.79
N LYS A 565 -24.94 10.60 -32.41
CA LYS A 565 -26.37 10.49 -32.14
C LYS A 565 -26.66 10.04 -30.71
N VAL A 566 -27.82 10.37 -30.22
CA VAL A 566 -28.32 9.81 -28.95
C VAL A 566 -28.36 8.30 -29.05
N GLY A 567 -27.75 7.59 -28.08
CA GLY A 567 -27.65 6.14 -28.03
C GLY A 567 -26.40 5.56 -28.70
N ASP A 568 -25.57 6.40 -29.32
CA ASP A 568 -24.22 5.98 -29.72
C ASP A 568 -23.35 5.69 -28.49
N LYS A 569 -22.45 4.74 -28.61
CA LYS A 569 -21.36 4.51 -27.68
C LYS A 569 -20.08 5.16 -28.24
N VAL A 570 -19.67 6.25 -27.63
CA VAL A 570 -18.59 7.10 -28.12
C VAL A 570 -17.30 6.79 -27.36
N TYR A 571 -16.27 6.39 -28.07
CA TYR A 571 -14.94 6.14 -27.54
C TYR A 571 -14.01 7.30 -27.90
N PHE A 572 -13.43 7.94 -26.90
CA PHE A 572 -12.35 8.91 -27.07
C PHE A 572 -11.02 8.18 -26.82
N HIS A 573 -10.20 8.02 -27.84
CA HIS A 573 -8.84 7.48 -27.77
C HIS A 573 -7.87 8.64 -27.90
N ILE A 574 -7.24 9.06 -26.80
CA ILE A 574 -6.53 10.32 -26.73
C ILE A 574 -5.04 10.08 -26.47
N THR A 575 -4.18 10.60 -27.34
CA THR A 575 -2.72 10.49 -27.23
C THR A 575 -2.10 11.85 -26.94
N ASN A 576 -1.28 11.94 -25.89
CA ASN A 576 -0.52 13.14 -25.56
C ASN A 576 0.77 13.21 -26.39
N HIS A 577 0.91 14.24 -27.21
CA HIS A 577 2.04 14.44 -28.13
C HIS A 577 3.21 15.24 -27.54
N GLU A 578 3.15 15.65 -26.28
CA GLU A 578 4.27 16.31 -25.63
C GLU A 578 5.50 15.40 -25.55
N GLN A 579 6.67 15.93 -25.90
CA GLN A 579 7.93 15.16 -25.88
C GLN A 579 9.09 15.94 -25.24
N ASP A 580 8.98 17.26 -25.11
CA ASP A 580 10.08 18.11 -24.67
C ASP A 580 10.09 18.37 -23.16
N PHE A 581 8.92 18.33 -22.53
CA PHE A 581 8.72 18.62 -21.12
C PHE A 581 7.76 17.60 -20.50
N ASP A 582 7.86 17.45 -19.19
CA ASP A 582 6.90 16.67 -18.38
C ASP A 582 5.57 17.46 -18.25
N VAL A 583 4.82 17.56 -19.34
CA VAL A 583 3.55 18.28 -19.43
C VAL A 583 2.42 17.29 -19.65
N PRO A 584 1.70 16.88 -18.58
CA PRO A 584 0.49 16.10 -18.72
C PRO A 584 -0.63 16.97 -19.28
N HIS A 585 -1.62 16.32 -19.86
CA HIS A 585 -2.90 16.93 -20.19
C HIS A 585 -4.03 16.13 -19.59
N GLY A 586 -5.02 16.83 -19.07
CA GLY A 586 -6.26 16.22 -18.63
C GLY A 586 -7.32 16.25 -19.72
N PHE A 587 -8.29 15.35 -19.65
CA PHE A 587 -9.46 15.36 -20.52
C PHE A 587 -10.71 15.12 -19.69
N ALA A 588 -11.67 16.01 -19.81
CA ALA A 588 -13.01 15.83 -19.27
C ALA A 588 -14.06 16.34 -20.26
N MET A 589 -15.23 15.73 -20.22
CA MET A 589 -16.36 16.08 -21.05
C MET A 589 -17.58 16.37 -20.18
N ILE A 590 -18.29 17.44 -20.51
CA ILE A 590 -19.52 17.82 -19.80
C ILE A 590 -20.58 16.70 -19.97
N GLY A 591 -21.12 16.24 -18.82
CA GLY A 591 -22.15 15.21 -18.83
C GLY A 591 -21.64 13.78 -19.07
N GLN A 592 -20.34 13.58 -19.12
CA GLN A 592 -19.74 12.25 -19.11
C GLN A 592 -19.77 11.68 -17.68
N ASN A 593 -20.00 10.38 -17.59
CA ASN A 593 -20.14 9.66 -16.32
C ASN A 593 -18.81 9.05 -15.84
N THR A 594 -17.70 9.62 -16.26
CA THR A 594 -16.35 9.17 -15.89
C THR A 594 -15.57 10.31 -15.24
N SER A 595 -14.45 9.97 -14.63
CA SER A 595 -13.53 10.95 -14.09
C SER A 595 -12.70 11.63 -15.19
N GLU A 596 -11.87 12.56 -14.78
CA GLU A 596 -10.76 13.06 -15.58
C GLU A 596 -9.86 11.91 -16.09
N LEU A 597 -9.28 12.09 -17.28
CA LEU A 597 -8.18 11.27 -17.76
C LEU A 597 -6.91 12.12 -17.79
N LEU A 598 -6.05 11.98 -16.79
CA LEU A 598 -4.71 12.56 -16.83
C LEU A 598 -3.81 11.69 -17.72
N ILE A 599 -3.28 12.24 -18.81
CA ILE A 599 -2.50 11.52 -19.83
C ILE A 599 -1.08 12.10 -19.86
N MET A 600 -0.10 11.28 -19.48
CA MET A 600 1.31 11.68 -19.48
C MET A 600 1.85 11.80 -20.90
N PRO A 601 2.95 12.56 -21.11
CA PRO A 601 3.58 12.67 -22.43
C PRO A 601 3.86 11.32 -23.09
N GLY A 602 3.41 11.15 -24.33
CA GLY A 602 3.55 9.93 -25.10
C GLY A 602 2.55 8.81 -24.78
N GLN A 603 1.73 8.94 -23.76
CA GLN A 603 0.69 7.95 -23.41
C GLN A 603 -0.58 8.11 -24.25
N THR A 604 -1.36 7.02 -24.34
CA THR A 604 -2.72 7.00 -24.86
C THR A 604 -3.67 6.48 -23.77
N LYS A 605 -4.83 7.14 -23.60
CA LYS A 605 -5.92 6.66 -22.75
C LYS A 605 -7.26 6.80 -23.46
N SER A 606 -8.19 5.90 -23.10
CA SER A 606 -9.52 5.86 -23.68
C SER A 606 -10.61 6.04 -22.65
N SER A 607 -11.66 6.76 -23.05
CA SER A 607 -12.87 6.98 -22.27
C SER A 607 -14.10 6.65 -23.11
N VAL A 608 -15.15 6.17 -22.46
CA VAL A 608 -16.42 5.82 -23.11
C VAL A 608 -17.51 6.76 -22.64
N TRP A 609 -18.31 7.27 -23.57
CA TRP A 609 -19.44 8.13 -23.31
C TRP A 609 -20.67 7.72 -24.11
N GLU A 610 -21.83 7.73 -23.46
CA GLU A 610 -23.11 7.46 -24.10
C GLU A 610 -24.00 8.70 -23.98
N PRO A 611 -24.15 9.53 -25.01
CA PRO A 611 -25.02 10.70 -24.97
C PRO A 611 -26.49 10.29 -24.81
N LYS A 612 -27.17 10.89 -23.83
CA LYS A 612 -28.57 10.60 -23.50
C LYS A 612 -29.55 11.62 -24.07
N LYS A 613 -29.07 12.75 -24.59
CA LYS A 613 -29.91 13.80 -25.21
C LYS A 613 -29.16 14.56 -26.28
N PRO A 614 -29.85 15.11 -27.30
CA PRO A 614 -29.24 15.99 -28.29
C PRO A 614 -28.67 17.24 -27.66
N GLY A 615 -27.70 17.87 -28.33
CA GLY A 615 -27.12 19.14 -27.91
C GLY A 615 -25.66 19.29 -28.33
N VAL A 616 -25.02 20.32 -27.83
CA VAL A 616 -23.61 20.61 -28.01
C VAL A 616 -22.90 20.35 -26.68
N TRP A 617 -21.94 19.45 -26.70
CA TRP A 617 -21.26 18.96 -25.53
C TRP A 617 -19.79 19.32 -25.58
N PRO A 618 -19.33 20.29 -24.76
CA PRO A 618 -17.93 20.65 -24.72
C PRO A 618 -17.08 19.61 -24.00
N PHE A 619 -15.84 19.44 -24.45
CA PHE A 619 -14.75 18.80 -23.75
C PHE A 619 -13.57 19.77 -23.62
N TYR A 620 -12.72 19.57 -22.63
CA TYR A 620 -11.65 20.51 -22.32
C TYR A 620 -10.47 19.83 -21.57
N CYS A 621 -9.33 20.52 -21.58
CA CYS A 621 -8.18 20.13 -20.76
C CYS A 621 -8.42 20.54 -19.30
N THR A 622 -8.22 19.62 -18.37
CA THR A 622 -8.44 19.86 -16.94
C THR A 622 -7.16 20.20 -16.19
N ASP A 623 -5.99 19.89 -16.75
CA ASP A 623 -4.70 20.13 -16.13
C ASP A 623 -4.00 21.36 -16.74
N PHE A 624 -3.52 22.27 -15.89
CA PHE A 624 -2.94 23.55 -16.32
C PHE A 624 -1.62 23.33 -17.09
N CYS A 625 -1.71 23.28 -18.39
CA CYS A 625 -0.62 22.89 -19.29
C CYS A 625 0.13 24.05 -19.96
N SER A 626 -0.48 25.26 -20.03
CA SER A 626 0.12 26.43 -20.70
C SER A 626 -0.62 27.72 -20.38
N ALA A 627 -0.12 28.86 -20.86
CA ALA A 627 -0.81 30.15 -20.75
C ALA A 627 -2.17 30.16 -21.49
N LEU A 628 -2.32 29.32 -22.51
CA LEU A 628 -3.56 29.17 -23.29
C LEU A 628 -4.36 27.92 -22.87
N HIS A 629 -4.18 27.45 -21.65
CA HIS A 629 -4.85 26.26 -21.13
C HIS A 629 -6.38 26.33 -21.28
N GLN A 630 -6.97 27.49 -21.06
CA GLN A 630 -8.43 27.67 -21.14
C GLN A 630 -8.98 27.69 -22.57
N GLU A 631 -8.14 27.88 -23.57
CA GLU A 631 -8.52 27.74 -24.99
C GLU A 631 -8.45 26.28 -25.46
N MET A 632 -7.84 25.38 -24.67
CA MET A 632 -7.73 23.96 -25.01
C MET A 632 -9.06 23.24 -24.76
N GLN A 633 -9.96 23.32 -25.74
CA GLN A 633 -11.33 22.80 -25.69
C GLN A 633 -11.81 22.35 -27.06
N GLY A 634 -12.92 21.62 -27.10
CA GLY A 634 -13.61 21.22 -28.31
C GLY A 634 -15.07 20.86 -28.04
N TYR A 635 -15.78 20.45 -29.08
CA TYR A 635 -17.22 20.21 -29.02
C TYR A 635 -17.64 18.95 -29.77
N VAL A 636 -18.55 18.19 -29.17
CA VAL A 636 -19.31 17.14 -29.86
C VAL A 636 -20.78 17.59 -30.01
N ARG A 637 -21.25 17.61 -31.25
CA ARG A 637 -22.64 17.89 -31.60
C ARG A 637 -23.41 16.58 -31.69
N VAL A 638 -24.34 16.39 -30.75
CA VAL A 638 -25.16 15.19 -30.67
C VAL A 638 -26.52 15.48 -31.28
N SER A 639 -26.86 14.69 -32.28
CA SER A 639 -28.15 14.73 -32.97
C SER A 639 -29.17 13.75 -32.35
N PRO A 640 -30.48 13.92 -32.60
CA PRO A 640 -31.46 12.86 -32.30
C PRO A 640 -31.09 11.51 -32.90
N ALA A 641 -31.57 10.42 -32.31
CA ALA A 641 -31.22 9.05 -32.71
C ALA A 641 -31.60 8.73 -34.18
N ASP A 642 -32.65 9.35 -34.69
CA ASP A 642 -33.19 9.19 -36.06
C ASP A 642 -32.60 10.20 -37.06
N SER A 643 -31.63 10.99 -36.67
CA SER A 643 -30.99 12.00 -37.54
C SER A 643 -30.24 11.38 -38.71
N ASN A 644 -30.27 12.06 -39.86
CA ASN A 644 -29.51 11.69 -41.06
C ASN A 644 -28.21 12.52 -41.19
N ILE A 645 -27.82 13.29 -40.15
CA ILE A 645 -26.57 14.03 -40.18
C ILE A 645 -25.39 13.04 -40.23
N GLU A 646 -24.55 13.17 -41.23
CA GLU A 646 -23.36 12.34 -41.41
C GLU A 646 -22.27 12.75 -40.43
N LEU A 647 -21.41 11.78 -40.11
CA LEU A 647 -20.27 12.00 -39.24
C LEU A 647 -19.23 12.88 -39.95
N SER A 648 -18.88 13.99 -39.30
CA SER A 648 -17.84 14.90 -39.81
C SER A 648 -17.06 15.52 -38.65
N TRP A 649 -15.85 16.01 -38.91
CA TRP A 649 -15.00 16.64 -37.93
C TRP A 649 -14.08 17.68 -38.53
N SER A 650 -13.62 18.62 -37.71
CA SER A 650 -12.55 19.56 -38.08
C SER A 650 -11.24 19.19 -37.37
N LEU A 651 -10.14 19.47 -38.02
CA LEU A 651 -8.79 19.23 -37.48
C LEU A 651 -8.23 20.44 -36.74
N GLY A 652 -9.05 21.51 -36.59
CA GLY A 652 -8.58 22.82 -36.13
C GLY A 652 -7.81 23.57 -37.24
N ASP A 653 -7.92 24.89 -37.26
CA ASP A 653 -7.18 25.76 -38.20
C ASP A 653 -5.78 26.08 -37.67
#